data_21192f63a1441d2935a0b6eb9a18f779
#
_entry.id   21192f63a1441d2935a0b6eb9a18f779
#
_cell.length_a   1.000
_cell.length_b   1.000
_cell.length_c   1.000
_cell.angle_alpha   90.00
_cell.angle_beta   90.00
_cell.angle_gamma   90.00
#
_symmetry.space_group_name_H-M   'P 1'
#
loop_
_entity.id
_entity.type
_entity.pdbx_description
1 polymer ?
#
loop_
_entity_poly.entity_id
_entity_poly.type
_entity_poly.pdbx_seq_one_letter_code
_entity_poly.pdbx_strand_id
1 'polypeptide(L)'
;MIIIMLGCTSVHAQQTLSVSGTVVDHDSGEPIEQAIVYLSDNTRMAMTDRNGHFTLAGLKSKDASLRVECLGYEKKLLTVDASTAHQVKIDLREADLQLQNVTVTATRKTEDNTTSYLIDRAALDNQQILNLSDIATLLPGGKSVNSSLMNDTRLSLHSGEAEKGNASFGTAIEMDGVRLQNNAAMGETQSASTRNIASTDIESVEIVTGIPSVEYGDLSNGIVKVKTRRGRTPWNISLAVNQYTRQIGASKGFGLSNGVLNTSIEHTRSFSDQTSPHTSYQRNTLSLNYRQTAHLASSPLYFNVGLNGNYGGYNSEADPDAFSGAYRKQRDYTLGVHADMNWQLSRSWLNSVQLIGSFTYSDRKSTSNTNTSSSTAQPYLHGREQGYFIATDYDTDPPAPVIMGPTGYRYVKSYRDSKPISYSLKLKADHVVRFGTNGENRLLAGAELMGSKNEGRGVYYDDLRLAPSWREYRYDDLPAMNNWAFYAEDRVRIPLTQNGGMLRLTAGLREDLTVIDNSDYGTVSSLSPRFNAKWTAFSNAPGFVNGLSFYGGWGKAVKLPSFEVLYPSPSYTDRLAFAPATTADGRAFYAYNIVPSKALYNPDLKWQSTRQCEVGGELRTSIADISVSAFFTKTLDPYIATTVFQPYSYLFTGQQALDGLAIPFDNRTYGIDRNTGTVTVTDSRTGNSIQLDGLQRHTYNQNVQYTNGSPIYRSGIDYSIDFKPIRSINTSFKLDGNYYHYHGVEHSLIASLPESSQQGSDGQPYQYIGYYDGSNVYGTGTAAYATASNGSLSNQANLNLTITTHIPKVRLIIAMRLESSLFDYRRSLSEGLSGETRGMVLDDAGDYFGTPYNGSVRDHYVAVYPEYYSTWDNPSERIPFAEKFLWARDNDQQLYNDLAHLVVKTNYSYLFNPDRISAYFSANLNVTKEIGRHVSVSFLANNFLNSLQKVKHSRTGLRTTIYNTGYITPFYYGLSVRIKI
;
A
#
# COMPACT_ATOMS: atom_id res chain seq x y z
N MET A 1 19.13 -14.85 -28.31
CA MET A 1 20.47 -15.18 -28.83
C MET A 1 21.41 -14.10 -28.31
N ILE A 2 22.04 -14.33 -27.16
CA ILE A 2 22.97 -13.41 -26.51
C ILE A 2 24.37 -13.87 -26.92
N ILE A 3 25.05 -13.04 -27.69
CA ILE A 3 26.45 -13.28 -28.09
C ILE A 3 27.32 -12.85 -26.93
N ILE A 4 27.88 -13.79 -26.19
CA ILE A 4 28.94 -13.57 -25.22
C ILE A 4 30.24 -13.51 -26.04
N MET A 5 30.76 -12.30 -26.25
CA MET A 5 32.15 -12.14 -26.73
C MET A 5 33.11 -12.22 -25.54
N LEU A 6 33.68 -13.39 -25.35
CA LEU A 6 34.89 -13.58 -24.55
C LEU A 6 36.12 -13.12 -25.38
N GLY A 7 36.49 -11.88 -25.18
CA GLY A 7 37.77 -11.37 -25.68
C GLY A 7 38.86 -11.61 -24.63
N CYS A 8 39.74 -12.55 -24.87
CA CYS A 8 41.01 -12.66 -24.12
C CYS A 8 41.87 -11.45 -24.41
N THR A 9 41.99 -10.51 -23.49
CA THR A 9 42.99 -9.47 -23.52
C THR A 9 44.08 -9.75 -22.49
N SER A 10 45.32 -9.74 -22.95
CA SER A 10 46.53 -9.86 -22.18
C SER A 10 46.56 -8.84 -21.03
N VAL A 11 46.71 -9.35 -19.82
CA VAL A 11 46.80 -8.55 -18.58
C VAL A 11 48.19 -7.91 -18.53
N HIS A 12 48.24 -6.64 -18.82
CA HIS A 12 49.37 -5.81 -18.37
C HIS A 12 49.13 -5.43 -16.93
N ALA A 13 50.07 -5.72 -16.05
CA ALA A 13 50.03 -5.28 -14.64
C ALA A 13 50.10 -3.75 -14.61
N GLN A 14 48.95 -3.10 -14.52
CA GLN A 14 48.83 -1.66 -14.31
C GLN A 14 49.02 -1.38 -12.82
N GLN A 15 49.95 -0.52 -12.46
CA GLN A 15 50.05 0.02 -11.09
C GLN A 15 48.69 0.60 -10.68
N THR A 16 48.07 -0.01 -9.68
CA THR A 16 46.82 0.48 -9.11
C THR A 16 47.09 1.67 -8.22
N LEU A 17 46.72 2.87 -8.70
CA LEU A 17 46.75 4.08 -7.89
C LEU A 17 45.81 3.97 -6.70
N SER A 18 46.21 4.52 -5.57
CA SER A 18 45.36 4.56 -4.36
C SER A 18 45.44 5.93 -3.70
N VAL A 19 44.35 6.40 -3.20
CA VAL A 19 44.27 7.58 -2.33
C VAL A 19 43.96 7.12 -0.91
N SER A 20 44.85 7.50 0.00
CA SER A 20 44.66 7.29 1.42
C SER A 20 44.75 8.60 2.18
N GLY A 21 44.10 8.70 3.30
CA GLY A 21 44.06 9.93 4.07
C GLY A 21 43.31 9.80 5.38
N THR A 22 43.13 10.94 6.01
CA THR A 22 42.42 11.07 7.28
C THR A 22 41.35 12.14 7.16
N VAL A 23 40.15 11.83 7.62
CA VAL A 23 39.04 12.79 7.75
C VAL A 23 38.99 13.25 9.20
N VAL A 24 39.02 14.55 9.41
CA VAL A 24 39.01 15.16 10.74
C VAL A 24 37.97 16.27 10.85
N ASP A 25 37.54 16.53 12.07
CA ASP A 25 36.71 17.70 12.37
C ASP A 25 37.56 18.99 12.21
N HIS A 26 36.99 19.99 11.56
CA HIS A 26 37.68 21.24 11.25
C HIS A 26 38.04 22.06 12.48
N ASP A 27 37.15 22.09 13.47
CA ASP A 27 37.27 22.94 14.65
C ASP A 27 38.06 22.26 15.79
N SER A 28 37.81 20.96 16.04
CA SER A 28 38.49 20.19 17.10
C SER A 28 39.73 19.46 16.62
N GLY A 29 39.87 19.21 15.31
CA GLY A 29 40.93 18.33 14.78
C GLY A 29 40.78 16.84 15.12
N GLU A 30 39.68 16.44 15.80
CA GLU A 30 39.43 15.04 16.12
C GLU A 30 39.10 14.21 14.85
N PRO A 31 39.54 12.93 14.80
CA PRO A 31 39.23 12.08 13.68
C PRO A 31 37.74 11.79 13.58
N ILE A 32 37.19 11.85 12.36
CA ILE A 32 35.81 11.53 12.08
C ILE A 32 35.70 10.08 11.62
N GLU A 33 35.10 9.25 12.48
CA GLU A 33 34.81 7.86 12.18
C GLU A 33 33.55 7.76 11.30
N GLN A 34 33.55 6.79 10.36
CA GLN A 34 32.44 6.49 9.46
C GLN A 34 32.04 7.63 8.49
N ALA A 35 32.93 8.58 8.23
CA ALA A 35 32.78 9.43 7.09
C ALA A 35 32.93 8.59 5.81
N ILE A 36 32.04 8.84 4.83
CA ILE A 36 32.07 8.12 3.57
C ILE A 36 32.79 8.97 2.55
N VAL A 37 33.89 8.44 2.05
CA VAL A 37 34.69 9.04 0.98
C VAL A 37 34.33 8.35 -0.32
N TYR A 38 33.67 9.04 -1.22
CA TYR A 38 33.29 8.55 -2.55
C TYR A 38 34.24 9.11 -3.59
N LEU A 39 34.52 8.31 -4.61
CA LEU A 39 34.86 8.93 -5.90
C LEU A 39 33.62 9.68 -6.41
N SER A 40 33.79 10.86 -7.01
CA SER A 40 32.66 11.68 -7.48
C SER A 40 31.74 10.98 -8.48
N ASP A 41 32.22 9.91 -9.10
CA ASP A 41 31.44 9.04 -10.00
C ASP A 41 30.68 7.90 -9.27
N ASN A 42 30.74 7.87 -7.95
CA ASN A 42 30.16 6.82 -7.07
C ASN A 42 30.63 5.38 -7.35
N THR A 43 31.72 5.22 -8.09
CA THR A 43 32.23 3.89 -8.48
C THR A 43 33.00 3.21 -7.38
N ARG A 44 33.53 4.00 -6.46
CA ARG A 44 34.27 3.53 -5.30
C ARG A 44 33.92 4.37 -4.10
N MET A 45 33.87 3.70 -2.96
CA MET A 45 33.72 4.33 -1.66
C MET A 45 34.65 3.69 -0.65
N ALA A 46 35.07 4.47 0.31
CA ALA A 46 35.71 4.00 1.54
C ALA A 46 35.01 4.66 2.71
N MET A 47 34.95 3.98 3.83
CA MET A 47 34.46 4.52 5.08
C MET A 47 35.65 4.71 6.01
N THR A 48 35.70 5.83 6.73
CA THR A 48 36.80 6.08 7.67
C THR A 48 36.66 5.18 8.89
N ASP A 49 37.80 4.70 9.37
CA ASP A 49 37.91 4.00 10.65
C ASP A 49 37.84 4.98 11.85
N ARG A 50 38.01 4.46 13.06
CA ARG A 50 37.96 5.25 14.32
C ARG A 50 39.03 6.35 14.40
N ASN A 51 40.12 6.19 13.65
CA ASN A 51 41.20 7.19 13.57
C ASN A 51 40.99 8.15 12.40
N GLY A 52 39.80 8.09 11.75
CA GLY A 52 39.47 8.87 10.59
C GLY A 52 40.16 8.42 9.30
N HIS A 53 40.94 7.29 9.32
CA HIS A 53 41.68 6.84 8.16
C HIS A 53 40.75 6.18 7.10
N PHE A 54 41.02 6.47 5.86
CA PHE A 54 40.40 5.81 4.71
C PHE A 54 41.44 5.44 3.65
N THR A 55 41.12 4.44 2.85
CA THR A 55 41.92 4.04 1.68
C THR A 55 41.00 3.69 0.52
N LEU A 56 41.11 4.44 -0.56
CA LEU A 56 40.47 4.17 -1.84
C LEU A 56 41.48 3.56 -2.78
N ALA A 57 41.47 2.26 -2.95
CA ALA A 57 42.39 1.52 -3.81
C ALA A 57 41.80 1.27 -5.21
N GLY A 58 42.69 1.00 -6.19
CA GLY A 58 42.31 0.61 -7.55
C GLY A 58 41.84 1.78 -8.42
N LEU A 59 42.36 2.97 -8.17
CA LEU A 59 42.12 4.14 -9.01
C LEU A 59 42.95 4.03 -10.31
N LYS A 60 42.33 4.41 -11.42
CA LYS A 60 42.95 4.35 -12.75
C LYS A 60 43.32 5.75 -13.33
N SER A 61 42.77 6.81 -12.71
CA SER A 61 43.08 8.20 -13.11
C SER A 61 44.00 8.82 -12.08
N LYS A 62 44.94 9.63 -12.53
CA LYS A 62 45.78 10.46 -11.67
C LYS A 62 44.95 11.48 -10.92
N ASP A 63 44.01 12.12 -11.58
CA ASP A 63 43.05 13.07 -10.94
C ASP A 63 41.85 12.32 -10.40
N ALA A 64 41.72 12.26 -9.07
CA ALA A 64 40.59 11.68 -8.37
C ALA A 64 39.74 12.78 -7.71
N SER A 65 38.53 12.98 -8.21
CA SER A 65 37.57 13.86 -7.55
C SER A 65 36.86 13.07 -6.42
N LEU A 66 37.09 13.48 -5.20
CA LEU A 66 36.53 12.89 -4.02
C LEU A 66 35.34 13.71 -3.51
N ARG A 67 34.31 13.01 -3.09
CA ARG A 67 33.21 13.57 -2.30
C ARG A 67 33.22 12.92 -0.94
N VAL A 68 33.28 13.73 0.11
CA VAL A 68 33.29 13.25 1.50
C VAL A 68 32.00 13.69 2.17
N GLU A 69 31.33 12.74 2.78
CA GLU A 69 30.06 12.94 3.47
C GLU A 69 30.12 12.26 4.84
N CYS A 70 29.72 12.99 5.87
CA CYS A 70 29.45 12.45 7.19
C CYS A 70 28.22 13.13 7.77
N LEU A 71 27.37 12.37 8.46
CA LEU A 71 26.19 12.95 9.10
C LEU A 71 26.60 13.95 10.17
N GLY A 72 26.03 15.13 10.12
CA GLY A 72 26.37 16.24 11.01
C GLY A 72 27.50 17.13 10.50
N TYR A 73 28.03 16.85 9.33
CA TYR A 73 29.10 17.61 8.69
C TYR A 73 28.71 18.10 7.30
N GLU A 74 29.27 19.23 6.88
CA GLU A 74 29.11 19.74 5.52
C GLU A 74 29.80 18.80 4.52
N LYS A 75 29.13 18.54 3.37
CA LYS A 75 29.69 17.76 2.29
C LYS A 75 30.88 18.50 1.68
N LYS A 76 32.01 17.80 1.52
CA LYS A 76 33.22 18.36 0.92
C LYS A 76 33.53 17.67 -0.40
N LEU A 77 33.78 18.47 -1.43
CA LEU A 77 34.29 18.03 -2.73
C LEU A 77 35.74 18.50 -2.87
N LEU A 78 36.62 17.58 -3.23
CA LEU A 78 38.01 17.91 -3.49
C LEU A 78 38.58 17.05 -4.62
N THR A 79 39.54 17.58 -5.38
CA THR A 79 40.29 16.83 -6.39
C THR A 79 41.71 16.63 -5.90
N VAL A 80 42.17 15.38 -5.93
CA VAL A 80 43.50 14.98 -5.46
C VAL A 80 44.24 14.24 -6.58
N ASP A 81 45.58 14.42 -6.65
CA ASP A 81 46.40 13.60 -7.54
C ASP A 81 46.69 12.24 -6.87
N ALA A 82 46.05 11.19 -7.41
CA ALA A 82 46.15 9.83 -6.87
C ALA A 82 47.56 9.22 -6.98
N SER A 83 48.48 9.82 -7.71
CA SER A 83 49.88 9.38 -7.78
C SER A 83 50.70 9.86 -6.57
N THR A 84 50.29 10.91 -5.90
CA THR A 84 50.97 11.53 -4.75
C THR A 84 50.14 11.56 -3.48
N ALA A 85 48.87 11.23 -3.53
CA ALA A 85 47.89 11.38 -2.45
C ALA A 85 47.89 10.20 -1.42
N HIS A 86 49.02 9.98 -0.76
CA HIS A 86 49.15 8.89 0.23
C HIS A 86 48.82 9.28 1.67
N GLN A 87 48.58 10.57 1.96
CA GLN A 87 48.22 11.06 3.31
C GLN A 87 47.38 12.34 3.21
N VAL A 88 46.25 12.27 2.51
CA VAL A 88 45.38 13.44 2.36
C VAL A 88 44.65 13.73 3.66
N LYS A 89 44.81 14.91 4.22
CA LYS A 89 44.01 15.37 5.35
C LYS A 89 42.79 16.12 4.84
N ILE A 90 41.62 15.61 5.18
CA ILE A 90 40.32 16.18 4.82
C ILE A 90 39.64 16.66 6.09
N ASP A 91 39.52 17.97 6.22
CA ASP A 91 38.77 18.58 7.32
C ASP A 91 37.31 18.74 6.89
N LEU A 92 36.37 18.28 7.69
CA LEU A 92 34.95 18.52 7.54
C LEU A 92 34.50 19.53 8.62
N ARG A 93 33.73 20.50 8.23
CA ARG A 93 33.07 21.40 9.17
C ARG A 93 31.79 20.73 9.65
N GLU A 94 31.55 20.80 10.96
CA GLU A 94 30.22 20.41 11.44
C GLU A 94 29.19 21.18 10.63
N ALA A 95 28.20 20.48 10.10
CA ALA A 95 27.03 21.14 9.55
C ALA A 95 26.38 21.85 10.75
N ASP A 96 26.76 23.12 10.92
CA ASP A 96 25.94 24.00 11.75
C ASP A 96 24.49 23.81 11.31
N LEU A 97 23.54 24.13 12.22
CA LEU A 97 22.16 24.38 11.79
C LEU A 97 22.10 25.52 10.74
N GLN A 98 23.24 25.88 10.14
CA GLN A 98 23.39 26.91 9.11
C GLN A 98 22.83 26.40 7.79
N LEU A 99 21.72 26.92 7.52
CA LEU A 99 20.81 26.74 6.41
C LEU A 99 21.33 27.43 5.14
N GLN A 100 22.48 27.04 4.61
CA GLN A 100 23.03 27.73 3.44
C GLN A 100 22.33 27.36 2.13
N ASN A 101 21.58 26.26 2.05
CA ASN A 101 20.72 25.90 0.90
C ASN A 101 19.57 25.04 1.40
N VAL A 102 18.52 25.64 1.97
CA VAL A 102 17.39 24.90 2.51
C VAL A 102 16.52 24.36 1.40
N THR A 103 16.62 23.07 1.16
CA THR A 103 15.65 22.33 0.35
C THR A 103 14.47 21.97 1.25
N VAL A 104 13.27 22.42 0.91
CA VAL A 104 12.03 22.12 1.68
C VAL A 104 11.13 21.13 0.96
N THR A 105 11.57 20.59 -0.18
CA THR A 105 10.83 19.64 -1.02
C THR A 105 11.79 18.59 -1.59
N ALA A 106 11.23 17.52 -2.18
CA ALA A 106 12.03 16.49 -2.85
C ALA A 106 12.86 17.06 -4.01
N THR A 107 14.11 16.63 -4.12
CA THR A 107 15.02 17.00 -5.18
C THR A 107 15.17 15.89 -6.20
N ARG A 108 15.10 16.22 -7.49
CA ARG A 108 15.31 15.25 -8.57
C ARG A 108 16.75 14.74 -8.59
N LYS A 109 16.96 13.42 -8.59
CA LYS A 109 18.28 12.80 -8.77
C LYS A 109 18.65 12.74 -10.26
N THR A 110 19.39 13.73 -10.72
CA THR A 110 19.78 13.84 -12.13
C THR A 110 20.90 12.86 -12.54
N GLU A 111 21.48 12.13 -11.60
CA GLU A 111 22.51 11.11 -11.91
C GLU A 111 21.88 9.77 -12.35
N ASP A 112 20.63 9.52 -11.98
CA ASP A 112 19.93 8.29 -12.31
C ASP A 112 19.42 8.30 -13.76
N ASN A 113 19.22 7.13 -14.33
CA ASN A 113 18.67 6.94 -15.67
C ASN A 113 17.17 6.62 -15.67
N THR A 114 16.50 6.87 -14.56
CA THR A 114 15.06 6.72 -14.30
C THR A 114 14.56 7.86 -13.43
N THR A 115 13.25 8.06 -13.33
CA THR A 115 12.69 9.10 -12.45
C THR A 115 12.86 8.71 -10.99
N SER A 116 13.68 9.50 -10.27
CA SER A 116 13.91 9.34 -8.83
C SER A 116 14.06 10.68 -8.13
N TYR A 117 13.63 10.73 -6.87
CA TYR A 117 13.67 11.91 -6.03
C TYR A 117 14.40 11.59 -4.72
N LEU A 118 15.14 12.54 -4.21
CA LEU A 118 15.80 12.48 -2.91
C LEU A 118 15.15 13.50 -1.97
N ILE A 119 14.78 13.05 -0.79
CA ILE A 119 14.36 13.88 0.34
C ILE A 119 15.44 13.72 1.39
N ASP A 120 16.20 14.75 1.61
CA ASP A 120 17.26 14.76 2.61
C ASP A 120 16.76 15.15 4.01
N ARG A 121 17.63 15.06 4.99
CA ARG A 121 17.31 15.41 6.38
C ARG A 121 16.84 16.86 6.52
N ALA A 122 17.41 17.80 5.76
CA ALA A 122 17.01 19.19 5.82
C ALA A 122 15.56 19.40 5.39
N ALA A 123 15.13 18.73 4.31
CA ALA A 123 13.73 18.76 3.87
C ALA A 123 12.79 18.13 4.90
N LEU A 124 13.17 17.00 5.50
CA LEU A 124 12.39 16.35 6.58
C LEU A 124 12.28 17.24 7.83
N ASP A 125 13.36 17.95 8.14
CA ASP A 125 13.45 18.82 9.32
C ASP A 125 12.62 20.10 9.20
N ASN A 126 12.45 20.60 7.99
CA ASN A 126 11.67 21.80 7.72
C ASN A 126 10.17 21.53 7.55
N GLN A 127 9.74 20.26 7.60
CA GLN A 127 8.34 19.85 7.57
C GLN A 127 7.97 19.08 8.83
N GLN A 128 6.74 19.16 9.28
CA GLN A 128 6.26 18.33 10.40
C GLN A 128 5.86 16.94 9.89
N ILE A 129 6.83 16.16 9.43
CA ILE A 129 6.62 14.79 8.99
C ILE A 129 6.55 13.90 10.21
N LEU A 130 5.41 13.28 10.43
CA LEU A 130 5.15 12.39 11.55
C LEU A 130 5.40 10.92 11.20
N ASN A 131 5.04 10.53 9.99
CA ASN A 131 5.22 9.17 9.50
C ASN A 131 5.74 9.19 8.04
N LEU A 132 6.16 8.03 7.55
CA LEU A 132 6.77 7.95 6.23
C LEU A 132 5.81 8.32 5.09
N SER A 133 4.49 8.11 5.22
CA SER A 133 3.55 8.46 4.15
C SER A 133 3.44 9.97 3.91
N ASP A 134 3.74 10.78 4.92
CA ASP A 134 3.69 12.25 4.81
C ASP A 134 4.71 12.77 3.78
N ILE A 135 5.75 11.99 3.45
CA ILE A 135 6.74 12.38 2.42
C ILE A 135 6.14 12.55 1.02
N ALA A 136 4.99 11.93 0.74
CA ALA A 136 4.31 12.10 -0.54
C ALA A 136 3.93 13.56 -0.80
N THR A 137 3.75 14.35 0.26
CA THR A 137 3.47 15.80 0.17
C THR A 137 4.63 16.59 -0.44
N LEU A 138 5.84 16.06 -0.39
CA LEU A 138 7.08 16.68 -0.90
C LEU A 138 7.36 16.37 -2.35
N LEU A 139 6.66 15.38 -2.95
CA LEU A 139 6.77 15.04 -4.37
C LEU A 139 6.12 16.10 -5.25
N PRO A 140 6.46 16.15 -6.57
CA PRO A 140 5.83 17.08 -7.50
C PRO A 140 4.31 16.98 -7.48
N GLY A 141 3.63 18.11 -7.33
CA GLY A 141 2.17 18.18 -7.24
C GLY A 141 1.57 17.62 -5.95
N GLY A 142 2.38 17.16 -5.00
CA GLY A 142 1.92 16.68 -3.69
C GLY A 142 1.20 17.76 -2.90
N LYS A 143 0.20 17.37 -2.10
CA LYS A 143 -0.61 18.28 -1.26
C LYS A 143 -0.27 18.07 0.21
N SER A 144 -0.21 19.16 0.97
CA SER A 144 0.02 19.11 2.42
C SER A 144 -1.12 18.38 3.12
N VAL A 145 -0.76 17.58 4.10
CA VAL A 145 -1.68 16.82 4.95
C VAL A 145 -1.52 17.26 6.41
N ASN A 146 -2.57 17.09 7.19
CA ASN A 146 -2.50 17.30 8.63
C ASN A 146 -2.06 15.96 9.27
N SER A 147 -0.79 15.88 9.60
CA SER A 147 -0.17 14.67 10.09
C SER A 147 -0.77 14.20 11.40
N SER A 148 -1.22 12.95 11.45
CA SER A 148 -1.80 12.30 12.63
C SER A 148 -1.56 10.79 12.58
N LEU A 149 -1.42 10.15 13.73
CA LEU A 149 -1.38 8.68 13.83
C LEU A 149 -2.76 8.03 13.88
N MET A 150 -3.85 8.81 13.97
CA MET A 150 -5.20 8.26 14.08
C MET A 150 -5.61 7.47 12.84
N ASN A 151 -5.17 7.90 11.68
CA ASN A 151 -5.42 7.22 10.41
C ASN A 151 -4.24 6.31 10.05
N ASP A 152 -4.52 5.11 9.57
CA ASP A 152 -3.50 4.23 8.98
C ASP A 152 -3.21 4.72 7.56
N THR A 153 -2.27 5.64 7.45
CA THR A 153 -1.88 6.21 6.17
C THR A 153 -0.94 5.26 5.42
N ARG A 154 -1.17 5.15 4.11
CA ARG A 154 -0.41 4.28 3.23
C ARG A 154 0.19 5.09 2.09
N LEU A 155 1.40 4.75 1.72
CA LEU A 155 2.08 5.44 0.64
C LEU A 155 1.63 4.88 -0.71
N SER A 156 1.21 5.78 -1.60
CA SER A 156 0.87 5.46 -2.98
C SER A 156 1.64 6.39 -3.90
N LEU A 157 2.24 5.84 -4.95
CA LEU A 157 2.98 6.58 -5.96
C LEU A 157 2.19 6.58 -7.27
N HIS A 158 2.23 7.68 -8.04
CA HIS A 158 1.61 7.81 -9.36
C HIS A 158 0.14 7.32 -9.40
N SER A 159 -0.64 7.65 -8.37
CA SER A 159 -2.04 7.25 -8.29
C SER A 159 -2.97 8.43 -8.12
N GLY A 160 -4.12 8.35 -8.77
CA GLY A 160 -5.25 9.24 -8.53
C GLY A 160 -6.16 8.69 -7.42
N GLU A 161 -7.04 9.55 -6.87
CA GLU A 161 -7.97 9.13 -5.80
C GLU A 161 -9.05 8.14 -6.24
N ALA A 162 -9.30 7.99 -7.54
CA ALA A 162 -10.25 7.00 -8.06
C ALA A 162 -9.75 5.56 -7.97
N GLU A 163 -8.46 5.38 -7.72
CA GLU A 163 -7.84 4.06 -7.60
C GLU A 163 -7.89 3.56 -6.17
N LYS A 164 -8.49 2.39 -5.95
CA LYS A 164 -8.71 1.85 -4.61
C LYS A 164 -7.63 0.87 -4.17
N GLY A 165 -6.56 1.39 -3.61
CA GLY A 165 -5.59 0.57 -2.88
C GLY A 165 -4.55 -0.15 -3.73
N ASN A 166 -4.82 -0.48 -5.01
CA ASN A 166 -3.91 -1.28 -5.84
C ASN A 166 -2.54 -0.59 -6.03
N ALA A 167 -2.50 0.74 -6.24
CA ALA A 167 -1.23 1.46 -6.35
C ALA A 167 -0.44 1.43 -5.05
N SER A 168 -1.08 1.59 -3.91
CA SER A 168 -0.43 1.51 -2.60
C SER A 168 0.04 0.09 -2.28
N PHE A 169 -0.74 -0.94 -2.65
CA PHE A 169 -0.34 -2.34 -2.52
C PHE A 169 0.92 -2.64 -3.32
N GLY A 170 1.03 -2.07 -4.52
CA GLY A 170 2.18 -2.23 -5.39
C GLY A 170 3.38 -1.33 -5.07
N THR A 171 3.27 -0.37 -4.15
CA THR A 171 4.38 0.49 -3.74
C THR A 171 5.28 -0.22 -2.75
N ALA A 172 6.55 -0.40 -3.13
CA ALA A 172 7.57 -1.02 -2.31
C ALA A 172 8.15 -0.05 -1.27
N ILE A 173 8.39 -0.51 -0.04
CA ILE A 173 9.12 0.25 0.98
C ILE A 173 10.29 -0.61 1.47
N GLU A 174 11.48 -0.02 1.45
CA GLU A 174 12.70 -0.64 1.94
C GLU A 174 13.38 0.27 2.97
N MET A 175 13.76 -0.25 4.12
CA MET A 175 14.48 0.47 5.15
C MET A 175 15.84 -0.19 5.39
N ASP A 176 16.92 0.57 5.18
CA ASP A 176 18.32 0.10 5.25
C ASP A 176 18.60 -1.21 4.47
N GLY A 177 17.98 -1.38 3.29
CA GLY A 177 18.12 -2.57 2.45
C GLY A 177 17.14 -3.71 2.76
N VAL A 178 16.27 -3.53 3.75
CA VAL A 178 15.28 -4.52 4.17
C VAL A 178 13.89 -4.16 3.67
N ARG A 179 13.26 -5.07 2.94
CA ARG A 179 11.91 -4.93 2.42
C ARG A 179 10.87 -5.01 3.54
N LEU A 180 9.98 -4.03 3.64
CA LEU A 180 8.77 -4.14 4.46
C LEU A 180 7.73 -4.95 3.68
N GLN A 181 7.56 -6.20 4.07
CA GLN A 181 6.64 -7.12 3.43
C GLN A 181 5.20 -6.88 3.91
N ASN A 182 4.24 -7.09 3.03
CA ASN A 182 2.81 -6.93 3.31
C ASN A 182 1.94 -8.12 2.87
N ASN A 183 2.57 -9.19 2.39
CA ASN A 183 1.87 -10.34 1.81
C ASN A 183 1.13 -11.18 2.86
N ALA A 184 1.68 -11.33 4.09
CA ALA A 184 1.05 -12.07 5.17
C ALA A 184 -0.14 -11.36 5.83
N ALA A 185 -0.51 -10.15 5.37
CA ALA A 185 -1.67 -9.44 5.87
C ALA A 185 -2.96 -10.06 5.33
N MET A 186 -3.99 -10.14 6.19
CA MET A 186 -5.34 -10.54 5.81
C MET A 186 -6.11 -9.31 5.32
N GLY A 187 -5.93 -9.00 4.05
CA GLY A 187 -6.58 -7.90 3.34
C GLY A 187 -6.14 -7.90 1.88
N GLU A 188 -7.09 -7.78 0.96
CA GLU A 188 -6.91 -7.97 -0.48
C GLU A 188 -5.77 -7.11 -1.07
N THR A 189 -5.80 -5.81 -0.81
CA THR A 189 -4.83 -4.84 -1.35
C THR A 189 -4.17 -4.03 -0.24
N GLN A 190 -3.70 -4.70 0.81
CA GLN A 190 -3.06 -4.02 1.92
C GLN A 190 -1.61 -3.70 1.63
N SER A 191 -1.28 -2.40 1.56
CA SER A 191 0.11 -1.94 1.54
C SER A 191 0.76 -2.06 2.92
N ALA A 192 2.10 -1.97 2.95
CA ALA A 192 2.82 -1.87 4.21
C ALA A 192 2.40 -0.59 4.96
N SER A 193 2.04 -0.72 6.24
CA SER A 193 1.72 0.43 7.08
C SER A 193 2.97 1.25 7.36
N THR A 194 2.89 2.56 7.14
CA THR A 194 3.98 3.50 7.44
C THR A 194 3.84 4.14 8.81
N ARG A 195 2.73 3.89 9.50
CA ARG A 195 2.39 4.51 10.81
C ARG A 195 3.48 4.30 11.86
N ASN A 196 4.13 3.14 11.85
CA ASN A 196 5.13 2.76 12.83
C ASN A 196 6.57 3.12 12.44
N ILE A 197 6.79 3.84 11.34
CA ILE A 197 8.09 4.34 10.91
C ILE A 197 8.24 5.79 11.38
N ALA A 198 9.03 5.97 12.44
CA ALA A 198 9.29 7.28 13.05
C ALA A 198 10.17 8.14 12.14
N SER A 199 9.80 9.41 11.95
CA SER A 199 10.57 10.34 11.13
C SER A 199 11.90 10.79 11.79
N THR A 200 12.03 10.66 13.11
CA THR A 200 13.20 11.11 13.88
C THR A 200 14.46 10.33 13.57
N ASP A 201 14.35 9.05 13.18
CA ASP A 201 15.49 8.18 12.85
C ASP A 201 15.89 8.23 11.36
N ILE A 202 15.09 8.86 10.51
CA ILE A 202 15.33 8.91 9.06
C ILE A 202 16.42 9.94 8.75
N GLU A 203 17.45 9.53 7.99
CA GLU A 203 18.47 10.41 7.42
C GLU A 203 18.04 10.94 6.05
N SER A 204 17.58 10.05 5.17
CA SER A 204 17.12 10.40 3.85
C SER A 204 16.13 9.39 3.30
N VAL A 205 15.30 9.83 2.36
CA VAL A 205 14.38 8.98 1.63
C VAL A 205 14.62 9.17 0.14
N GLU A 206 14.86 8.08 -0.56
CA GLU A 206 14.93 8.04 -2.01
C GLU A 206 13.67 7.37 -2.57
N ILE A 207 12.98 8.05 -3.47
CA ILE A 207 11.74 7.58 -4.09
C ILE A 207 12.01 7.37 -5.57
N VAL A 208 11.86 6.13 -6.05
CA VAL A 208 11.95 5.79 -7.47
C VAL A 208 10.55 5.54 -7.99
N THR A 209 10.03 6.49 -8.75
CA THR A 209 8.71 6.41 -9.38
C THR A 209 8.78 5.87 -10.80
N GLY A 210 9.95 5.92 -11.42
CA GLY A 210 10.25 5.30 -12.71
C GLY A 210 10.52 3.80 -12.58
N ILE A 211 11.31 3.25 -13.51
CA ILE A 211 11.61 1.83 -13.57
C ILE A 211 12.79 1.51 -12.65
N PRO A 212 12.57 0.83 -11.50
CA PRO A 212 13.63 0.54 -10.56
C PRO A 212 14.56 -0.58 -11.06
N SER A 213 15.74 -0.73 -10.45
CA SER A 213 16.65 -1.87 -10.68
C SER A 213 15.94 -3.21 -10.49
N VAL A 214 16.40 -4.25 -11.22
CA VAL A 214 15.90 -5.63 -11.06
C VAL A 214 16.23 -6.25 -9.71
N GLU A 215 17.12 -5.65 -8.93
CA GLU A 215 17.38 -6.00 -7.53
C GLU A 215 16.08 -5.96 -6.68
N TYR A 216 15.11 -5.13 -7.07
CA TYR A 216 13.86 -4.93 -6.33
C TYR A 216 12.72 -5.71 -6.97
N GLY A 217 12.15 -6.65 -6.21
CA GLY A 217 10.99 -7.45 -6.59
C GLY A 217 9.75 -7.15 -5.74
N ASP A 218 8.68 -7.90 -5.93
CA ASP A 218 7.40 -7.79 -5.22
C ASP A 218 6.86 -6.36 -5.20
N LEU A 219 6.83 -5.71 -6.37
CA LEU A 219 6.33 -4.35 -6.55
C LEU A 219 5.66 -4.19 -7.91
N SER A 220 4.76 -3.21 -8.03
CA SER A 220 4.14 -2.83 -9.30
C SER A 220 4.06 -1.32 -9.54
N ASN A 221 4.41 -0.50 -8.54
CA ASN A 221 4.19 0.96 -8.59
C ASN A 221 5.33 1.79 -7.98
N GLY A 222 6.59 1.35 -8.15
CA GLY A 222 7.74 2.08 -7.65
C GLY A 222 8.22 1.62 -6.27
N ILE A 223 9.30 2.25 -5.78
CA ILE A 223 9.94 1.92 -4.51
C ILE A 223 10.37 3.15 -3.73
N VAL A 224 10.20 3.10 -2.41
CA VAL A 224 10.68 4.07 -1.44
C VAL A 224 11.77 3.45 -0.60
N LYS A 225 12.97 4.01 -0.67
CA LYS A 225 14.16 3.55 0.07
C LYS A 225 14.46 4.53 1.20
N VAL A 226 14.33 4.06 2.42
CA VAL A 226 14.59 4.83 3.64
C VAL A 226 15.96 4.46 4.17
N LYS A 227 16.76 5.46 4.49
CA LYS A 227 18.04 5.30 5.19
C LYS A 227 17.93 5.89 6.58
N THR A 228 18.33 5.11 7.60
CA THR A 228 18.42 5.57 8.96
C THR A 228 19.73 6.32 9.22
N ARG A 229 19.76 7.10 10.30
CA ARG A 229 20.93 7.90 10.70
C ARG A 229 22.18 7.06 10.89
N ARG A 230 23.33 7.62 10.51
CA ARG A 230 24.62 6.95 10.51
C ARG A 230 25.70 7.84 11.12
N GLY A 231 26.77 7.19 11.61
CA GLY A 231 27.93 7.89 12.09
C GLY A 231 27.81 8.39 13.53
N ARG A 232 28.92 8.92 14.04
CA ARG A 232 28.99 9.54 15.37
C ARG A 232 28.27 10.89 15.32
N THR A 233 27.22 11.06 16.09
CA THR A 233 26.43 12.28 16.12
C THR A 233 26.18 12.75 17.54
N PRO A 234 26.08 14.06 17.79
CA PRO A 234 25.67 14.58 19.08
C PRO A 234 24.23 14.16 19.42
N TRP A 235 23.80 14.45 20.65
CA TRP A 235 22.39 14.33 21.01
C TRP A 235 21.55 15.23 20.13
N ASN A 236 20.50 14.66 19.57
CA ASN A 236 19.49 15.38 18.82
C ASN A 236 18.12 15.08 19.46
N ILE A 237 17.59 16.07 20.15
CA ILE A 237 16.29 15.99 20.84
C ILE A 237 15.27 16.77 19.99
N SER A 238 14.14 16.17 19.69
CA SER A 238 13.04 16.77 18.95
C SER A 238 11.77 16.75 19.78
N LEU A 239 11.11 17.88 19.82
CA LEU A 239 9.79 18.06 20.41
C LEU A 239 8.88 18.62 19.34
N ALA A 240 7.73 18.02 19.11
CA ALA A 240 6.73 18.55 18.18
C ALA A 240 5.34 18.46 18.79
N VAL A 241 4.60 19.54 18.63
CA VAL A 241 3.23 19.66 19.10
C VAL A 241 2.39 20.30 18.00
N ASN A 242 1.28 19.70 17.70
CA ASN A 242 0.25 20.26 16.85
C ASN A 242 -1.14 20.13 17.52
N GLN A 243 -2.19 20.49 16.82
CA GLN A 243 -3.56 20.43 17.36
C GLN A 243 -3.94 19.05 17.90
N TYR A 244 -3.47 17.99 17.26
CA TYR A 244 -3.90 16.61 17.56
C TYR A 244 -2.76 15.69 17.99
N THR A 245 -1.51 16.11 17.90
CA THR A 245 -0.35 15.22 18.12
C THR A 245 0.70 15.86 19.02
N ARG A 246 1.27 15.06 19.90
CA ARG A 246 2.42 15.35 20.73
C ARG A 246 3.51 14.32 20.46
N GLN A 247 4.72 14.81 20.17
CA GLN A 247 5.87 13.96 19.85
C GLN A 247 7.09 14.43 20.63
N ILE A 248 7.83 13.49 21.17
CA ILE A 248 9.16 13.67 21.73
C ILE A 248 10.08 12.58 21.21
N GLY A 249 11.24 12.96 20.72
CA GLY A 249 12.24 12.01 20.22
C GLY A 249 13.63 12.41 20.63
N ALA A 250 14.52 11.43 20.77
CA ALA A 250 15.93 11.65 21.03
C ALA A 250 16.76 10.64 20.21
N SER A 251 17.86 11.12 19.64
CA SER A 251 18.80 10.23 18.92
C SER A 251 20.24 10.64 19.16
N LYS A 252 21.15 9.64 19.13
CA LYS A 252 22.59 9.86 19.25
C LYS A 252 23.37 8.75 18.59
N GLY A 253 24.52 9.10 18.00
CA GLY A 253 25.52 8.16 17.53
C GLY A 253 26.69 8.08 18.53
N PHE A 254 26.78 6.97 19.25
CA PHE A 254 27.85 6.72 20.20
C PHE A 254 29.04 6.10 19.50
N GLY A 255 30.22 6.75 19.57
CA GLY A 255 31.49 6.13 19.19
C GLY A 255 31.90 5.07 20.23
N LEU A 256 32.01 3.83 19.79
CA LEU A 256 32.53 2.71 20.59
C LEU A 256 33.96 2.39 20.14
N SER A 257 34.68 1.57 20.90
CA SER A 257 36.08 1.23 20.56
C SER A 257 36.26 0.61 19.19
N ASN A 258 35.27 -0.12 18.69
CA ASN A 258 35.33 -0.85 17.44
C ASN A 258 34.23 -0.48 16.42
N GLY A 259 33.43 0.58 16.66
CA GLY A 259 32.36 0.96 15.75
C GLY A 259 31.49 2.05 16.31
N VAL A 260 30.35 2.28 15.71
CA VAL A 260 29.38 3.29 16.10
C VAL A 260 28.03 2.63 16.38
N LEU A 261 27.45 2.97 17.52
CA LEU A 261 26.08 2.60 17.89
C LEU A 261 25.17 3.83 17.72
N ASN A 262 24.31 3.82 16.71
CA ASN A 262 23.25 4.80 16.57
C ASN A 262 22.02 4.33 17.33
N THR A 263 21.48 5.21 18.18
CA THR A 263 20.27 4.96 18.96
C THR A 263 19.25 6.02 18.69
N SER A 264 17.98 5.63 18.57
CA SER A 264 16.86 6.56 18.44
C SER A 264 15.68 6.04 19.24
N ILE A 265 15.07 6.93 20.01
CA ILE A 265 13.83 6.67 20.73
C ILE A 265 12.82 7.77 20.41
N GLU A 266 11.56 7.40 20.27
CA GLU A 266 10.48 8.36 20.02
C GLU A 266 9.21 7.90 20.74
N HIS A 267 8.55 8.87 21.38
CA HIS A 267 7.17 8.74 21.86
C HIS A 267 6.29 9.72 21.09
N THR A 268 5.21 9.21 20.50
CA THR A 268 4.23 10.02 19.79
C THR A 268 2.81 9.58 20.18
N ARG A 269 1.95 10.54 20.49
CA ARG A 269 0.53 10.30 20.75
C ARG A 269 -0.32 11.28 19.94
N SER A 270 -1.25 10.73 19.19
CA SER A 270 -2.24 11.49 18.41
C SER A 270 -3.63 11.23 18.94
N PHE A 271 -4.48 12.25 18.90
CA PHE A 271 -5.87 12.22 19.37
C PHE A 271 -6.82 12.43 18.20
N SER A 272 -8.02 11.87 18.27
CA SER A 272 -9.06 12.10 17.26
C SER A 272 -9.65 13.51 17.35
N ASP A 273 -9.78 14.00 18.58
CA ASP A 273 -10.33 15.31 18.91
C ASP A 273 -9.62 15.87 20.15
N GLN A 274 -9.47 17.19 20.22
CA GLN A 274 -8.93 17.86 21.42
C GLN A 274 -9.92 17.82 22.60
N THR A 275 -11.21 17.81 22.29
CA THR A 275 -12.28 17.79 23.28
C THR A 275 -12.59 16.37 23.78
N SER A 276 -12.15 15.35 23.06
CA SER A 276 -12.29 13.93 23.41
C SER A 276 -10.92 13.21 23.46
N PRO A 277 -10.13 13.40 24.53
CA PRO A 277 -8.81 12.81 24.65
C PRO A 277 -8.85 11.28 24.87
N HIS A 278 -10.04 10.70 25.03
CA HIS A 278 -10.26 9.26 25.25
C HIS A 278 -9.91 8.43 24.03
N THR A 279 -9.99 8.99 22.81
CA THR A 279 -9.65 8.30 21.58
C THR A 279 -8.29 8.75 21.07
N SER A 280 -7.32 7.87 21.11
CA SER A 280 -5.94 8.19 20.76
C SER A 280 -5.23 7.00 20.11
N TYR A 281 -4.16 7.30 19.37
CA TYR A 281 -3.16 6.33 18.94
C TYR A 281 -1.80 6.70 19.54
N GLN A 282 -1.12 5.72 20.13
CA GLN A 282 0.20 5.88 20.73
C GLN A 282 1.23 5.05 19.96
N ARG A 283 2.40 5.63 19.74
CA ARG A 283 3.57 4.97 19.15
C ARG A 283 4.79 5.25 20.00
N ASN A 284 5.49 4.18 20.39
CA ASN A 284 6.81 4.26 21.01
C ASN A 284 7.76 3.46 20.13
N THR A 285 8.79 4.09 19.60
CA THR A 285 9.79 3.43 18.76
C THR A 285 11.14 3.40 19.41
N LEU A 286 11.86 2.33 19.17
CA LEU A 286 13.26 2.16 19.50
C LEU A 286 14.00 1.68 18.26
N SER A 287 15.09 2.35 17.91
CA SER A 287 16.02 1.91 16.86
C SER A 287 17.43 1.86 17.44
N LEU A 288 18.08 0.74 17.22
CA LEU A 288 19.48 0.52 17.58
C LEU A 288 20.21 -0.01 16.35
N ASN A 289 21.22 0.70 15.86
CA ASN A 289 22.02 0.29 14.72
C ASN A 289 23.49 0.34 15.06
N TYR A 290 24.12 -0.85 15.16
CA TYR A 290 25.56 -0.98 15.36
C TYR A 290 26.25 -1.19 14.03
N ARG A 291 27.24 -0.36 13.74
CA ARG A 291 28.05 -0.41 12.53
C ARG A 291 29.53 -0.49 12.88
N GLN A 292 30.22 -1.34 12.13
CA GLN A 292 31.65 -1.54 12.29
C GLN A 292 32.31 -1.75 10.93
N THR A 293 33.54 -1.25 10.81
CA THR A 293 34.44 -1.60 9.71
C THR A 293 35.51 -2.53 10.24
N ALA A 294 35.55 -3.72 9.71
CA ALA A 294 36.57 -4.72 10.00
C ALA A 294 37.42 -4.95 8.74
N HIS A 295 38.53 -5.65 8.85
CA HIS A 295 39.32 -6.08 7.72
C HIS A 295 39.37 -7.62 7.70
N LEU A 296 38.95 -8.20 6.61
CA LEU A 296 39.00 -9.65 6.36
C LEU A 296 39.92 -9.90 5.16
N ALA A 297 40.97 -10.67 5.34
CA ALA A 297 41.99 -10.92 4.32
C ALA A 297 42.51 -9.61 3.65
N SER A 298 42.82 -8.62 4.46
CA SER A 298 43.28 -7.27 4.03
C SER A 298 42.28 -6.43 3.22
N SER A 299 41.03 -6.87 3.14
CA SER A 299 39.95 -6.16 2.47
C SER A 299 38.93 -5.64 3.48
N PRO A 300 38.39 -4.43 3.30
CA PRO A 300 37.39 -3.87 4.22
C PRO A 300 36.10 -4.68 4.19
N LEU A 301 35.60 -5.00 5.38
CA LEU A 301 34.31 -5.61 5.62
C LEU A 301 33.45 -4.64 6.43
N TYR A 302 32.42 -4.11 5.82
CA TYR A 302 31.42 -3.28 6.50
C TYR A 302 30.32 -4.17 7.07
N PHE A 303 30.07 -3.98 8.34
CA PHE A 303 29.09 -4.75 9.08
C PHE A 303 28.10 -3.82 9.76
N ASN A 304 26.81 -4.09 9.61
CA ASN A 304 25.72 -3.37 10.24
C ASN A 304 24.73 -4.36 10.83
N VAL A 305 24.40 -4.22 12.10
CA VAL A 305 23.29 -4.95 12.74
C VAL A 305 22.34 -3.94 13.33
N GLY A 306 21.07 -4.08 13.00
CA GLY A 306 20.01 -3.21 13.48
C GLY A 306 18.89 -3.96 14.17
N LEU A 307 18.36 -3.32 15.20
CA LEU A 307 17.14 -3.71 15.90
C LEU A 307 16.17 -2.53 15.83
N ASN A 308 14.97 -2.77 15.32
CA ASN A 308 13.90 -1.80 15.26
C ASN A 308 12.68 -2.33 16.00
N GLY A 309 12.14 -1.54 16.90
CA GLY A 309 10.98 -1.91 17.70
C GLY A 309 9.92 -0.81 17.69
N ASN A 310 8.67 -1.21 17.66
CA ASN A 310 7.52 -0.36 17.92
C ASN A 310 6.61 -1.00 18.95
N TYR A 311 6.15 -0.19 19.88
CA TYR A 311 5.18 -0.56 20.91
C TYR A 311 4.13 0.52 21.01
N GLY A 312 2.84 0.14 20.83
CA GLY A 312 1.76 1.11 20.91
C GLY A 312 0.43 0.54 20.46
N GLY A 313 -0.38 1.41 19.90
CA GLY A 313 -1.67 1.05 19.35
C GLY A 313 -2.75 2.09 19.58
N TYR A 314 -3.93 1.74 19.13
CA TYR A 314 -5.15 2.54 19.22
C TYR A 314 -5.88 2.26 20.52
N ASN A 315 -6.37 3.31 21.17
CA ASN A 315 -7.23 3.23 22.34
C ASN A 315 -8.41 4.19 22.18
N SER A 316 -9.59 3.65 22.19
CA SER A 316 -10.84 4.38 22.31
C SER A 316 -11.48 3.92 23.61
N GLU A 317 -11.20 4.60 24.71
CA GLU A 317 -11.93 4.39 25.95
C GLU A 317 -13.34 4.97 25.83
N ALA A 318 -14.27 4.37 26.56
CA ALA A 318 -15.61 4.93 26.65
C ALA A 318 -15.54 6.35 27.23
N ASP A 319 -16.27 7.26 26.62
CA ASP A 319 -16.49 8.58 27.20
C ASP A 319 -17.26 8.40 28.51
N PRO A 320 -16.71 8.80 29.66
CA PRO A 320 -17.42 8.65 30.94
C PRO A 320 -18.76 9.38 30.96
N ASP A 321 -18.89 10.46 30.20
CA ASP A 321 -20.13 11.25 30.13
C ASP A 321 -21.18 10.61 29.21
N ALA A 322 -20.78 9.68 28.33
CA ALA A 322 -21.71 8.97 27.45
C ALA A 322 -22.42 7.77 28.08
N PHE A 323 -22.12 7.41 29.32
CA PHE A 323 -22.63 6.23 30.04
C PHE A 323 -22.54 4.92 29.24
N SER A 324 -21.54 4.82 28.36
CA SER A 324 -21.34 3.69 27.46
C SER A 324 -20.08 2.93 27.81
N GLY A 325 -20.22 1.59 27.98
CA GLY A 325 -19.07 0.68 28.12
C GLY A 325 -18.41 0.29 26.80
N ALA A 326 -18.85 0.84 25.66
CA ALA A 326 -18.31 0.52 24.36
C ALA A 326 -16.89 1.10 24.20
N TYR A 327 -15.97 0.27 23.73
CA TYR A 327 -14.59 0.69 23.45
C TYR A 327 -13.96 -0.12 22.31
N ARG A 328 -12.91 0.43 21.72
CA ARG A 328 -12.05 -0.28 20.78
C ARG A 328 -10.60 -0.04 21.14
N LYS A 329 -9.84 -1.12 21.33
CA LYS A 329 -8.40 -1.07 21.62
C LYS A 329 -7.66 -1.88 20.56
N GLN A 330 -6.51 -1.40 20.14
CA GLN A 330 -5.63 -2.12 19.24
C GLN A 330 -4.21 -2.09 19.81
N ARG A 331 -3.66 -3.26 20.03
CA ARG A 331 -2.23 -3.45 20.26
C ARG A 331 -1.54 -3.52 18.91
N ASP A 332 -0.44 -2.78 18.74
CA ASP A 332 0.34 -2.77 17.51
C ASP A 332 1.83 -2.79 17.89
N TYR A 333 2.40 -4.00 17.93
CA TYR A 333 3.79 -4.25 18.28
C TYR A 333 4.53 -4.75 17.05
N THR A 334 5.73 -4.29 16.85
CA THR A 334 6.61 -4.76 15.79
C THR A 334 8.04 -4.85 16.33
N LEU A 335 8.69 -5.95 16.03
CA LEU A 335 10.11 -6.17 16.30
C LEU A 335 10.78 -6.62 15.01
N GLY A 336 11.77 -5.88 14.55
CA GLY A 336 12.57 -6.18 13.38
C GLY A 336 14.06 -6.27 13.74
N VAL A 337 14.72 -7.27 13.22
CA VAL A 337 16.19 -7.42 13.31
C VAL A 337 16.72 -7.53 11.89
N HIS A 338 17.83 -6.86 11.62
CA HIS A 338 18.53 -6.99 10.34
C HIS A 338 20.04 -7.00 10.52
N ALA A 339 20.71 -7.63 9.58
CA ALA A 339 22.16 -7.62 9.46
C ALA A 339 22.54 -7.40 7.99
N ASP A 340 23.49 -6.51 7.75
CA ASP A 340 24.06 -6.22 6.44
C ASP A 340 25.57 -6.34 6.52
N MET A 341 26.14 -7.19 5.69
CA MET A 341 27.57 -7.41 5.57
C MET A 341 27.99 -7.08 4.14
N ASN A 342 28.88 -6.11 3.95
CA ASN A 342 29.41 -5.73 2.64
C ASN A 342 30.92 -5.87 2.63
N TRP A 343 31.39 -6.86 1.90
CA TRP A 343 32.82 -7.17 1.75
C TRP A 343 33.38 -6.62 0.47
N GLN A 344 34.28 -5.64 0.57
CA GLN A 344 34.93 -4.97 -0.55
C GLN A 344 36.21 -5.73 -0.96
N LEU A 345 36.06 -6.71 -1.82
CA LEU A 345 37.15 -7.59 -2.24
C LEU A 345 38.14 -6.89 -3.19
N SER A 346 37.65 -5.99 -4.02
CA SER A 346 38.44 -5.27 -5.05
C SER A 346 39.31 -6.17 -5.92
N ARG A 347 38.86 -7.42 -6.18
CA ARG A 347 39.50 -8.35 -7.08
C ARG A 347 39.19 -8.01 -8.54
N SER A 348 40.03 -8.44 -9.49
CA SER A 348 39.85 -8.17 -10.92
C SER A 348 38.55 -8.73 -11.49
N TRP A 349 38.01 -9.80 -10.90
CA TRP A 349 36.79 -10.50 -11.32
C TRP A 349 35.59 -10.23 -10.39
N LEU A 350 35.79 -9.63 -9.20
CA LEU A 350 34.73 -9.38 -8.21
C LEU A 350 35.11 -8.18 -7.34
N ASN A 351 34.27 -7.16 -7.32
CA ASN A 351 34.55 -5.94 -6.54
C ASN A 351 34.02 -6.05 -5.13
N SER A 352 32.77 -6.48 -4.97
CA SER A 352 32.17 -6.62 -3.67
C SER A 352 31.14 -7.74 -3.62
N VAL A 353 30.95 -8.28 -2.41
CA VAL A 353 29.85 -9.19 -2.07
C VAL A 353 29.11 -8.60 -0.88
N GLN A 354 27.79 -8.55 -0.99
CA GLN A 354 26.93 -8.08 0.09
C GLN A 354 25.91 -9.15 0.47
N LEU A 355 25.76 -9.39 1.76
CA LEU A 355 24.77 -10.28 2.35
C LEU A 355 23.88 -9.47 3.29
N ILE A 356 22.55 -9.47 3.04
CA ILE A 356 21.58 -8.80 3.88
C ILE A 356 20.58 -9.85 4.37
N GLY A 357 20.42 -9.93 5.68
CA GLY A 357 19.43 -10.79 6.32
C GLY A 357 18.48 -9.99 7.20
N SER A 358 17.21 -10.36 7.23
CA SER A 358 16.23 -9.73 8.12
C SER A 358 15.17 -10.70 8.62
N PHE A 359 14.64 -10.36 9.79
CA PHE A 359 13.49 -11.00 10.40
C PHE A 359 12.61 -9.94 11.04
N THR A 360 11.30 -9.98 10.77
CA THR A 360 10.32 -9.07 11.37
C THR A 360 9.14 -9.86 11.91
N TYR A 361 8.78 -9.60 13.14
CA TYR A 361 7.58 -10.10 13.81
C TYR A 361 6.68 -8.93 14.14
N SER A 362 5.38 -9.04 13.84
CA SER A 362 4.37 -8.07 14.25
C SER A 362 3.27 -8.77 15.04
N ASP A 363 2.76 -8.11 16.08
CA ASP A 363 1.61 -8.56 16.86
C ASP A 363 0.54 -7.46 16.84
N ARG A 364 -0.50 -7.68 16.06
CA ARG A 364 -1.62 -6.76 15.88
C ARG A 364 -2.89 -7.40 16.40
N LYS A 365 -3.27 -7.01 17.62
CA LYS A 365 -4.49 -7.49 18.25
C LYS A 365 -5.46 -6.34 18.47
N SER A 366 -6.60 -6.39 17.79
CA SER A 366 -7.71 -5.48 18.01
C SER A 366 -8.73 -6.13 18.95
N THR A 367 -9.15 -5.38 19.96
CA THR A 367 -10.24 -5.75 20.88
C THR A 367 -11.36 -4.74 20.68
N SER A 368 -12.59 -5.21 20.45
CA SER A 368 -13.78 -4.38 20.32
C SER A 368 -14.82 -4.85 21.33
N ASN A 369 -15.31 -3.93 22.12
CA ASN A 369 -16.45 -4.15 23.03
C ASN A 369 -17.59 -3.24 22.54
N THR A 370 -18.56 -3.82 21.85
CA THR A 370 -19.67 -3.09 21.23
C THR A 370 -20.96 -3.40 21.94
N ASN A 371 -21.80 -2.39 22.12
CA ASN A 371 -23.13 -2.62 22.62
C ASN A 371 -24.07 -3.05 21.50
N THR A 372 -24.95 -3.96 21.82
CA THR A 372 -26.01 -4.41 20.92
C THR A 372 -27.28 -4.70 21.75
N SER A 373 -28.41 -4.66 21.10
CA SER A 373 -29.69 -5.03 21.74
C SER A 373 -30.55 -5.84 20.77
N SER A 374 -31.33 -6.76 21.30
CA SER A 374 -32.30 -7.51 20.52
C SER A 374 -33.57 -7.65 21.35
N SER A 375 -34.73 -7.34 20.77
CA SER A 375 -36.04 -7.52 21.42
C SER A 375 -36.48 -8.96 21.45
N THR A 376 -35.99 -9.79 20.50
CA THR A 376 -36.31 -11.22 20.41
C THR A 376 -35.04 -12.04 20.36
N ALA A 377 -35.06 -13.24 20.86
CA ALA A 377 -33.95 -14.18 20.72
C ALA A 377 -33.72 -14.49 19.24
N GLN A 378 -32.49 -14.37 18.81
CA GLN A 378 -32.08 -14.67 17.44
C GLN A 378 -31.14 -15.86 17.40
N PRO A 379 -31.27 -16.76 16.42
CA PRO A 379 -30.36 -17.90 16.32
C PRO A 379 -28.98 -17.44 15.90
N TYR A 380 -27.96 -17.90 16.62
CA TYR A 380 -26.55 -17.72 16.33
C TYR A 380 -25.97 -19.04 15.82
N LEU A 381 -25.36 -19.01 14.65
CA LEU A 381 -24.90 -20.18 13.95
C LEU A 381 -23.37 -20.27 14.07
N HIS A 382 -22.89 -21.34 14.69
CA HIS A 382 -21.50 -21.65 14.96
C HIS A 382 -21.04 -22.97 14.33
N GLY A 383 -21.99 -23.78 13.79
CA GLY A 383 -21.68 -25.07 13.18
C GLY A 383 -20.74 -24.99 11.98
N ARG A 384 -19.78 -25.91 11.94
CA ARG A 384 -18.82 -26.07 10.84
C ARG A 384 -19.09 -27.30 9.98
N GLU A 385 -19.96 -28.20 10.45
CA GLU A 385 -20.31 -29.43 9.76
C GLU A 385 -21.61 -29.26 8.98
N GLN A 386 -21.72 -29.96 7.87
CA GLN A 386 -22.96 -30.01 7.11
C GLN A 386 -24.02 -30.77 7.87
N GLY A 387 -25.27 -30.28 7.82
CA GLY A 387 -26.42 -30.96 8.39
C GLY A 387 -27.51 -30.02 8.87
N TYR A 388 -28.53 -30.62 9.43
CA TYR A 388 -29.66 -29.91 10.02
C TYR A 388 -29.53 -29.87 11.54
N PHE A 389 -29.65 -28.69 12.11
CA PHE A 389 -29.44 -28.48 13.54
C PHE A 389 -30.57 -27.63 14.13
N ILE A 390 -31.06 -28.08 15.31
CA ILE A 390 -32.02 -27.32 16.11
C ILE A 390 -31.27 -26.21 16.86
N ALA A 391 -31.87 -25.05 16.93
CA ALA A 391 -31.41 -23.99 17.81
C ALA A 391 -31.73 -24.36 19.26
N THR A 392 -30.68 -24.47 20.07
CA THR A 392 -30.79 -24.83 21.50
C THR A 392 -30.29 -23.70 22.39
N ASP A 393 -30.56 -23.78 23.69
CA ASP A 393 -29.88 -22.93 24.65
C ASP A 393 -28.40 -23.27 24.73
N TYR A 394 -27.56 -22.34 25.17
CA TYR A 394 -26.10 -22.48 25.14
C TYR A 394 -25.54 -23.52 26.15
N ASP A 395 -26.31 -24.18 26.94
CA ASP A 395 -25.86 -24.99 28.10
C ASP A 395 -25.23 -26.35 27.75
N THR A 396 -24.80 -26.54 26.48
CA THR A 396 -24.15 -27.77 26.04
C THR A 396 -22.63 -27.61 25.94
N ASP A 397 -21.88 -28.66 26.31
CA ASP A 397 -20.43 -28.76 26.12
C ASP A 397 -20.10 -29.99 25.24
N PRO A 398 -19.61 -29.88 24.02
CA PRO A 398 -19.30 -28.63 23.28
C PRO A 398 -20.56 -27.83 22.93
N PRO A 399 -20.42 -26.52 22.66
CA PRO A 399 -21.56 -25.67 22.28
C PRO A 399 -22.28 -26.23 21.04
N ALA A 400 -23.62 -26.14 21.06
CA ALA A 400 -24.43 -26.58 19.93
C ALA A 400 -24.10 -25.79 18.65
N PRO A 401 -24.21 -26.38 17.45
CA PRO A 401 -23.96 -25.71 16.18
C PRO A 401 -24.86 -24.49 15.92
N VAL A 402 -26.06 -24.46 16.53
CA VAL A 402 -26.99 -23.34 16.51
C VAL A 402 -27.49 -23.09 17.94
N ILE A 403 -27.33 -21.88 18.41
CA ILE A 403 -27.76 -21.45 19.74
C ILE A 403 -28.73 -20.28 19.64
N MET A 404 -29.61 -20.12 20.64
CA MET A 404 -30.44 -18.93 20.76
C MET A 404 -29.68 -17.84 21.50
N GLY A 405 -29.41 -16.75 20.80
CA GLY A 405 -28.74 -15.58 21.36
C GLY A 405 -29.65 -14.86 22.37
N PRO A 406 -29.08 -14.19 23.40
CA PRO A 406 -29.82 -13.52 24.45
C PRO A 406 -30.59 -12.29 23.94
N THR A 407 -31.70 -11.99 24.62
CA THR A 407 -32.46 -10.75 24.43
C THR A 407 -31.95 -9.62 25.33
N GLY A 408 -32.41 -8.39 25.06
CA GLY A 408 -32.05 -7.24 25.85
C GLY A 408 -30.74 -6.56 25.40
N TYR A 409 -30.33 -5.57 26.20
CA TYR A 409 -29.11 -4.79 25.98
C TYR A 409 -27.89 -5.52 26.57
N ARG A 410 -26.82 -5.60 25.78
CA ARG A 410 -25.62 -6.31 26.18
C ARG A 410 -24.38 -5.79 25.45
N TYR A 411 -23.19 -6.10 25.97
CA TYR A 411 -21.92 -5.86 25.33
C TYR A 411 -21.38 -7.16 24.72
N VAL A 412 -20.87 -7.05 23.51
CA VAL A 412 -20.20 -8.15 22.79
C VAL A 412 -18.73 -7.80 22.62
N LYS A 413 -17.87 -8.65 23.19
CA LYS A 413 -16.43 -8.47 23.12
C LYS A 413 -15.84 -9.43 22.10
N SER A 414 -15.24 -8.84 21.07
CA SER A 414 -14.57 -9.56 19.99
C SER A 414 -13.10 -9.18 19.87
N TYR A 415 -12.35 -10.09 19.31
CA TYR A 415 -10.93 -9.92 19.03
C TYR A 415 -10.63 -10.19 17.56
N ARG A 416 -9.64 -9.47 17.01
CA ARG A 416 -8.99 -9.81 15.76
C ARG A 416 -7.49 -9.85 16.03
N ASP A 417 -6.89 -11.03 15.90
CA ASP A 417 -5.49 -11.31 16.20
C ASP A 417 -4.76 -11.68 14.90
N SER A 418 -3.77 -10.89 14.52
CA SER A 418 -2.94 -11.09 13.33
C SER A 418 -1.48 -10.90 13.71
N LYS A 419 -0.66 -11.91 13.42
CA LYS A 419 0.77 -11.94 13.78
C LYS A 419 1.62 -12.27 12.56
N PRO A 420 1.74 -11.33 11.61
CA PRO A 420 2.59 -11.53 10.45
C PRO A 420 4.06 -11.65 10.85
N ILE A 421 4.70 -12.67 10.30
CA ILE A 421 6.13 -12.90 10.34
C ILE A 421 6.67 -12.72 8.92
N SER A 422 7.77 -12.03 8.77
CA SER A 422 8.50 -11.94 7.51
C SER A 422 9.99 -12.10 7.71
N TYR A 423 10.65 -12.76 6.78
CA TYR A 423 12.09 -12.91 6.76
C TYR A 423 12.63 -12.76 5.35
N SER A 424 13.88 -12.32 5.26
CA SER A 424 14.57 -12.24 3.98
C SER A 424 16.06 -12.52 4.12
N LEU A 425 16.62 -13.08 3.06
CA LEU A 425 18.06 -13.25 2.88
C LEU A 425 18.39 -12.86 1.44
N LYS A 426 19.25 -11.85 1.27
CA LYS A 426 19.66 -11.32 -0.03
C LYS A 426 21.18 -11.37 -0.17
N LEU A 427 21.66 -12.05 -1.19
CA LEU A 427 23.08 -12.09 -1.59
C LEU A 427 23.26 -11.33 -2.89
N LYS A 428 24.22 -10.40 -2.93
CA LYS A 428 24.58 -9.62 -4.13
C LYS A 428 26.08 -9.69 -4.39
N ALA A 429 26.43 -9.75 -5.65
CA ALA A 429 27.81 -9.64 -6.13
C ALA A 429 27.90 -8.53 -7.18
N ASP A 430 28.95 -7.74 -7.08
CA ASP A 430 29.15 -6.55 -7.90
C ASP A 430 30.51 -6.62 -8.59
N HIS A 431 30.51 -6.45 -9.92
CA HIS A 431 31.73 -6.43 -10.72
C HIS A 431 31.77 -5.20 -11.61
N VAL A 432 32.87 -4.43 -11.53
CA VAL A 432 33.04 -3.19 -12.28
C VAL A 432 34.27 -3.29 -13.17
N VAL A 433 34.05 -3.13 -14.48
CA VAL A 433 35.11 -3.06 -15.50
C VAL A 433 35.13 -1.66 -16.07
N ARG A 434 36.30 -1.06 -16.12
CA ARG A 434 36.51 0.26 -16.76
C ARG A 434 37.17 0.08 -18.12
N PHE A 435 36.74 0.85 -19.08
CA PHE A 435 37.28 0.86 -20.45
C PHE A 435 37.41 2.28 -20.95
N GLY A 436 38.40 2.51 -21.82
CA GLY A 436 38.73 3.85 -22.31
C GLY A 436 39.10 4.83 -21.19
N THR A 437 38.90 6.12 -21.42
CA THR A 437 39.28 7.19 -20.47
C THR A 437 38.29 7.35 -19.32
N ASN A 438 36.97 7.12 -19.53
CA ASN A 438 35.91 7.28 -18.51
C ASN A 438 34.71 6.33 -18.74
N GLY A 439 34.90 5.25 -19.52
CA GLY A 439 33.88 4.23 -19.72
C GLY A 439 33.84 3.25 -18.55
N GLU A 440 32.65 2.78 -18.20
CA GLU A 440 32.44 1.83 -17.11
C GLU A 440 31.33 0.86 -17.49
N ASN A 441 31.57 -0.40 -17.18
CA ASN A 441 30.55 -1.44 -17.17
C ASN A 441 30.47 -2.00 -15.76
N ARG A 442 29.27 -2.08 -15.22
CA ARG A 442 28.98 -2.63 -13.89
C ARG A 442 27.95 -3.73 -13.98
N LEU A 443 28.36 -4.95 -13.67
CA LEU A 443 27.50 -6.11 -13.58
C LEU A 443 27.11 -6.36 -12.12
N LEU A 444 25.82 -6.37 -11.82
CA LEU A 444 25.24 -6.77 -10.56
C LEU A 444 24.55 -8.11 -10.75
N ALA A 445 24.83 -9.09 -9.91
CA ALA A 445 24.10 -10.35 -9.88
C ALA A 445 23.70 -10.66 -8.43
N GLY A 446 22.56 -11.31 -8.23
CA GLY A 446 22.12 -11.65 -6.89
C GLY A 446 21.04 -12.71 -6.83
N ALA A 447 20.84 -13.19 -5.61
CA ALA A 447 19.78 -14.09 -5.22
C ALA A 447 19.11 -13.56 -3.95
N GLU A 448 17.81 -13.75 -3.84
CA GLU A 448 17.02 -13.29 -2.71
C GLU A 448 15.99 -14.36 -2.33
N LEU A 449 15.88 -14.62 -1.03
CA LEU A 449 14.79 -15.38 -0.45
C LEU A 449 13.95 -14.42 0.39
N MET A 450 12.64 -14.37 0.15
CA MET A 450 11.66 -13.70 1.00
C MET A 450 10.62 -14.70 1.45
N GLY A 451 10.31 -14.73 2.74
CA GLY A 451 9.26 -15.57 3.28
C GLY A 451 8.29 -14.79 4.14
N SER A 452 7.04 -15.22 4.14
CA SER A 452 5.97 -14.66 4.97
C SER A 452 5.05 -15.74 5.52
N LYS A 453 4.57 -15.54 6.75
CA LYS A 453 3.61 -16.37 7.46
C LYS A 453 2.78 -15.51 8.42
N ASN A 454 1.58 -15.96 8.78
CA ASN A 454 0.78 -15.30 9.81
C ASN A 454 0.47 -16.30 10.95
N GLU A 455 0.93 -15.99 12.15
CA GLU A 455 0.75 -16.83 13.36
C GLU A 455 -0.42 -16.31 14.24
N GLY A 456 -1.35 -15.55 13.67
CA GLY A 456 -2.49 -15.02 14.38
C GLY A 456 -3.67 -15.99 14.46
N ARG A 457 -4.46 -15.88 15.50
CA ARG A 457 -5.68 -16.67 15.66
C ARG A 457 -6.83 -16.25 14.74
N GLY A 458 -6.76 -15.04 14.14
CA GLY A 458 -7.87 -14.49 13.38
C GLY A 458 -8.94 -13.82 14.27
N VAL A 459 -10.19 -13.87 13.86
CA VAL A 459 -11.31 -13.31 14.63
C VAL A 459 -11.83 -14.34 15.64
N TYR A 460 -12.03 -13.93 16.89
CA TYR A 460 -12.62 -14.80 17.93
C TYR A 460 -13.36 -13.99 19.01
N TYR A 461 -14.13 -14.68 19.82
CA TYR A 461 -14.94 -14.14 20.92
C TYR A 461 -14.58 -14.84 22.23
N ASP A 462 -14.65 -14.13 23.35
CA ASP A 462 -14.47 -14.72 24.68
C ASP A 462 -15.68 -15.57 25.11
N ASP A 463 -16.88 -15.08 24.79
CA ASP A 463 -18.14 -15.71 25.16
C ASP A 463 -18.97 -16.00 23.91
N LEU A 464 -19.08 -17.26 23.54
CA LEU A 464 -19.80 -17.70 22.36
C LEU A 464 -21.31 -17.49 22.46
N ARG A 465 -21.87 -17.38 23.68
CA ARG A 465 -23.30 -17.07 23.91
C ARG A 465 -23.66 -15.68 23.41
N LEU A 466 -22.67 -14.76 23.43
CA LEU A 466 -22.83 -13.37 23.00
C LEU A 466 -22.34 -13.15 21.56
N ALA A 467 -21.60 -14.12 21.01
CA ALA A 467 -21.07 -14.01 19.67
C ALA A 467 -22.19 -14.09 18.64
N PRO A 468 -22.29 -13.15 17.69
CA PRO A 468 -23.19 -13.30 16.54
C PRO A 468 -22.76 -14.52 15.70
N SER A 469 -23.55 -14.92 14.71
CA SER A 469 -23.17 -16.02 13.80
C SER A 469 -21.72 -15.86 13.33
N TRP A 470 -20.86 -16.81 13.71
CA TRP A 470 -19.42 -16.74 13.52
C TRP A 470 -18.81 -18.13 13.47
N ARG A 471 -17.80 -18.28 12.63
CA ARG A 471 -16.96 -19.48 12.55
C ARG A 471 -15.50 -19.08 12.63
N GLU A 472 -14.72 -19.85 13.38
CA GLU A 472 -13.29 -19.58 13.52
C GLU A 472 -12.55 -19.86 12.22
N TYR A 473 -11.77 -18.88 11.79
CA TYR A 473 -10.83 -18.99 10.70
C TYR A 473 -9.46 -18.55 11.18
N ARG A 474 -8.59 -19.51 11.40
CA ARG A 474 -7.29 -19.30 12.02
C ARG A 474 -6.26 -18.96 10.96
N TYR A 475 -5.49 -17.88 11.19
CA TYR A 475 -4.43 -17.46 10.29
C TYR A 475 -3.16 -18.30 10.47
N ASP A 476 -2.92 -18.86 11.67
CA ASP A 476 -1.80 -19.75 11.97
C ASP A 476 -1.90 -21.13 11.30
N ASP A 477 -3.08 -21.49 10.79
CA ASP A 477 -3.27 -22.70 9.97
C ASP A 477 -2.85 -22.48 8.50
N LEU A 478 -2.62 -21.23 8.07
CA LEU A 478 -2.31 -20.92 6.69
C LEU A 478 -0.85 -21.27 6.34
N PRO A 479 -0.60 -21.85 5.15
CA PRO A 479 0.74 -22.15 4.69
C PRO A 479 1.62 -20.90 4.55
N ALA A 480 2.92 -21.06 4.77
CA ALA A 480 3.89 -20.02 4.48
C ALA A 480 4.06 -19.84 2.96
N MET A 481 4.32 -18.61 2.55
CA MET A 481 4.72 -18.27 1.18
C MET A 481 6.21 -17.91 1.14
N ASN A 482 6.97 -18.61 0.31
CA ASN A 482 8.38 -18.38 0.08
C ASN A 482 8.62 -17.95 -1.37
N ASN A 483 9.37 -16.88 -1.59
CA ASN A 483 9.74 -16.37 -2.89
C ASN A 483 11.27 -16.39 -3.04
N TRP A 484 11.75 -17.19 -3.97
CA TRP A 484 13.14 -17.21 -4.40
C TRP A 484 13.29 -16.35 -5.65
N ALA A 485 14.24 -15.45 -5.63
CA ALA A 485 14.49 -14.59 -6.78
C ALA A 485 15.96 -14.64 -7.19
N PHE A 486 16.18 -14.67 -8.48
CA PHE A 486 17.50 -14.59 -9.10
C PHE A 486 17.50 -13.43 -10.07
N TYR A 487 18.54 -12.60 -10.03
CA TYR A 487 18.58 -11.42 -10.87
C TYR A 487 20.00 -11.08 -11.32
N ALA A 488 20.07 -10.46 -12.51
CA ALA A 488 21.29 -9.89 -13.04
C ALA A 488 20.96 -8.57 -13.76
N GLU A 489 21.82 -7.56 -13.55
CA GLU A 489 21.68 -6.23 -14.15
C GLU A 489 23.03 -5.74 -14.64
N ASP A 490 23.09 -5.33 -15.88
CA ASP A 490 24.26 -4.72 -16.49
C ASP A 490 24.05 -3.22 -16.71
N ARG A 491 24.99 -2.42 -16.23
CA ARG A 491 24.99 -0.96 -16.35
C ARG A 491 26.22 -0.52 -17.11
N VAL A 492 26.00 0.09 -18.26
CA VAL A 492 27.08 0.59 -19.12
C VAL A 492 27.04 2.11 -19.14
N ARG A 493 28.20 2.71 -18.92
CA ARG A 493 28.43 4.15 -19.01
C ARG A 493 29.46 4.43 -20.07
N ILE A 494 29.08 5.16 -21.14
CA ILE A 494 29.90 5.46 -22.29
C ILE A 494 30.07 6.98 -22.41
N PRO A 495 31.27 7.53 -22.22
CA PRO A 495 31.54 8.93 -22.52
C PRO A 495 31.52 9.16 -24.03
N LEU A 496 30.77 10.19 -24.47
CA LEU A 496 30.58 10.49 -25.90
C LEU A 496 31.39 11.70 -26.35
N THR A 497 31.56 12.70 -25.50
CA THR A 497 32.24 13.95 -25.84
C THR A 497 33.06 14.47 -24.66
N GLN A 498 34.08 15.35 -24.99
CA GLN A 498 34.90 16.01 -23.98
C GLN A 498 34.11 17.02 -23.12
N ASN A 499 32.95 17.51 -23.59
CA ASN A 499 32.06 18.45 -22.87
C ASN A 499 31.06 17.74 -21.93
N GLY A 500 31.39 16.54 -21.45
CA GLY A 500 30.59 15.81 -20.51
C GLY A 500 29.39 15.08 -21.12
N GLY A 501 29.39 14.90 -22.44
CA GLY A 501 28.41 14.04 -23.12
C GLY A 501 28.54 12.59 -22.71
N MET A 502 27.45 11.92 -22.41
CA MET A 502 27.44 10.58 -21.83
C MET A 502 26.20 9.79 -22.20
N LEU A 503 26.37 8.51 -22.49
CA LEU A 503 25.30 7.54 -22.62
C LEU A 503 25.38 6.55 -21.45
N ARG A 504 24.27 6.37 -20.75
CA ARG A 504 24.11 5.36 -19.69
C ARG A 504 23.00 4.40 -20.11
N LEU A 505 23.31 3.12 -20.10
CA LEU A 505 22.37 2.05 -20.41
C LEU A 505 22.30 1.11 -19.21
N THR A 506 21.10 0.66 -18.89
CA THR A 506 20.88 -0.38 -17.86
C THR A 506 19.95 -1.41 -18.44
N ALA A 507 20.32 -2.67 -18.39
CA ALA A 507 19.48 -3.79 -18.78
C ALA A 507 19.55 -4.87 -17.69
N GLY A 508 18.41 -5.38 -17.27
CA GLY A 508 18.36 -6.39 -16.23
C GLY A 508 17.21 -7.35 -16.39
N LEU A 509 17.39 -8.50 -15.77
CA LEU A 509 16.42 -9.59 -15.74
C LEU A 509 16.30 -10.11 -14.31
N ARG A 510 15.07 -10.34 -13.86
CA ARG A 510 14.75 -10.98 -12.59
C ARG A 510 13.75 -12.09 -12.82
N GLU A 511 14.03 -13.24 -12.23
CA GLU A 511 13.13 -14.39 -12.14
C GLU A 511 12.74 -14.57 -10.68
N ASP A 512 11.44 -14.59 -10.42
CA ASP A 512 10.86 -14.88 -9.11
C ASP A 512 10.17 -16.25 -9.16
N LEU A 513 10.50 -17.13 -8.22
CA LEU A 513 9.93 -18.46 -8.02
C LEU A 513 9.19 -18.46 -6.68
N THR A 514 7.87 -18.30 -6.71
CA THR A 514 7.05 -18.32 -5.51
C THR A 514 6.60 -19.75 -5.21
N VAL A 515 6.92 -20.23 -4.01
CA VAL A 515 6.56 -21.56 -3.50
C VAL A 515 5.60 -21.36 -2.33
N ILE A 516 4.46 -22.03 -2.39
CA ILE A 516 3.46 -22.04 -1.33
C ILE A 516 3.28 -23.49 -0.90
N ASP A 517 3.86 -23.83 0.25
CA ASP A 517 3.91 -25.18 0.77
C ASP A 517 2.49 -25.73 1.04
N ASN A 518 2.28 -27.02 0.72
CA ASN A 518 1.02 -27.73 0.96
C ASN A 518 -0.22 -27.01 0.38
N SER A 519 -0.08 -26.35 -0.76
CA SER A 519 -1.17 -25.69 -1.47
C SER A 519 -1.27 -26.17 -2.91
N ASP A 520 -2.43 -25.97 -3.53
CA ASP A 520 -2.67 -26.30 -4.94
C ASP A 520 -1.93 -25.35 -5.91
N TYR A 521 -1.35 -24.26 -5.41
CA TYR A 521 -0.58 -23.28 -6.23
C TYR A 521 0.78 -23.82 -6.67
N GLY A 522 1.40 -24.72 -5.88
CA GLY A 522 2.72 -25.28 -6.19
C GLY A 522 3.81 -24.22 -6.29
N THR A 523 4.52 -24.18 -7.42
CA THR A 523 5.56 -23.19 -7.72
C THR A 523 5.13 -22.32 -8.88
N VAL A 524 5.06 -21.00 -8.65
CA VAL A 524 4.71 -20.00 -9.67
C VAL A 524 5.95 -19.21 -10.06
N SER A 525 6.27 -19.22 -11.36
CA SER A 525 7.42 -18.53 -11.95
C SER A 525 7.01 -17.19 -12.57
N SER A 526 7.84 -16.15 -12.42
CA SER A 526 7.56 -14.82 -12.95
C SER A 526 8.83 -14.10 -13.41
N LEU A 527 8.87 -13.75 -14.70
CA LEU A 527 10.00 -13.07 -15.31
C LEU A 527 9.75 -11.55 -15.42
N SER A 528 10.75 -10.75 -15.01
CA SER A 528 10.69 -9.28 -14.91
C SER A 528 11.88 -8.62 -15.63
N PRO A 529 11.85 -8.45 -16.97
CA PRO A 529 12.85 -7.69 -17.70
C PRO A 529 12.67 -6.18 -17.49
N ARG A 530 13.81 -5.44 -17.41
CA ARG A 530 13.82 -3.99 -17.26
C ARG A 530 14.97 -3.39 -18.07
N PHE A 531 14.71 -2.26 -18.71
CA PHE A 531 15.66 -1.51 -19.50
C PHE A 531 15.50 0.00 -19.28
N ASN A 532 16.62 0.70 -19.03
CA ASN A 532 16.67 2.15 -18.91
C ASN A 532 17.84 2.70 -19.71
N ALA A 533 17.66 3.84 -20.34
CA ALA A 533 18.68 4.57 -21.06
C ALA A 533 18.66 6.06 -20.69
N LYS A 534 19.84 6.69 -20.58
CA LYS A 534 19.96 8.14 -20.42
C LYS A 534 21.06 8.66 -21.33
N TRP A 535 20.72 9.62 -22.16
CA TRP A 535 21.65 10.37 -22.98
C TRP A 535 21.82 11.79 -22.44
N THR A 536 23.01 12.11 -21.94
CA THR A 536 23.41 13.45 -21.58
C THR A 536 24.16 14.02 -22.80
N ALA A 537 23.58 15.01 -23.45
CA ALA A 537 24.18 15.63 -24.62
C ALA A 537 25.42 16.42 -24.20
N PHE A 538 25.30 17.17 -23.13
CA PHE A 538 26.40 17.89 -22.49
C PHE A 538 26.06 18.22 -21.04
N SER A 539 27.09 18.44 -20.22
CA SER A 539 27.00 18.92 -18.86
C SER A 539 28.06 19.96 -18.56
N ASN A 540 27.70 20.98 -17.78
CA ASN A 540 28.59 22.08 -17.43
C ASN A 540 29.13 22.89 -18.65
N ALA A 541 28.31 22.99 -19.70
CA ALA A 541 28.66 23.84 -20.85
C ALA A 541 28.62 25.33 -20.47
N PRO A 542 29.53 26.17 -21.00
CA PRO A 542 29.48 27.61 -20.81
C PRO A 542 28.25 28.20 -21.54
N GLY A 543 27.61 29.21 -20.96
CA GLY A 543 26.47 29.93 -21.57
C GLY A 543 25.16 29.80 -20.79
N PHE A 544 24.07 30.18 -21.43
CA PHE A 544 22.74 30.15 -20.79
C PHE A 544 22.26 28.74 -20.51
N VAL A 545 22.45 27.82 -21.46
CA VAL A 545 22.09 26.38 -21.28
C VAL A 545 23.36 25.62 -20.88
N ASN A 546 23.38 25.11 -19.66
CA ASN A 546 24.56 24.49 -19.06
C ASN A 546 24.54 22.96 -19.15
N GLY A 547 23.37 22.36 -19.33
CA GLY A 547 23.23 20.91 -19.45
C GLY A 547 21.92 20.51 -20.08
N LEU A 548 21.94 19.39 -20.80
CA LEU A 548 20.78 18.80 -21.44
C LEU A 548 20.87 17.28 -21.37
N SER A 549 19.85 16.64 -20.89
CA SER A 549 19.76 15.18 -20.83
C SER A 549 18.36 14.70 -21.19
N PHE A 550 18.28 13.53 -21.82
CA PHE A 550 17.05 12.80 -22.07
C PHE A 550 17.19 11.38 -21.52
N TYR A 551 16.13 10.83 -21.00
CA TYR A 551 16.12 9.46 -20.52
C TYR A 551 14.79 8.80 -20.83
N GLY A 552 14.79 7.47 -20.79
CA GLY A 552 13.60 6.68 -20.98
C GLY A 552 13.87 5.21 -20.66
N GLY A 553 12.81 4.47 -20.49
CA GLY A 553 12.91 3.06 -20.15
C GLY A 553 11.61 2.32 -20.36
N TRP A 554 11.73 1.01 -20.27
CA TRP A 554 10.65 0.07 -20.25
C TRP A 554 10.94 -1.06 -19.25
N GLY A 555 9.93 -1.49 -18.51
CA GLY A 555 10.10 -2.59 -17.59
C GLY A 555 8.81 -3.30 -17.23
N LYS A 556 8.97 -4.56 -16.83
CA LYS A 556 7.93 -5.37 -16.21
C LYS A 556 8.29 -5.58 -14.73
N ALA A 557 7.32 -5.44 -13.87
CA ALA A 557 7.44 -5.74 -12.45
C ALA A 557 6.26 -6.61 -12.01
N VAL A 558 6.47 -7.46 -11.01
CA VAL A 558 5.47 -8.42 -10.52
C VAL A 558 5.22 -8.15 -9.05
N LYS A 559 3.94 -8.12 -8.65
CA LYS A 559 3.48 -8.00 -7.26
C LYS A 559 2.87 -9.32 -6.82
N LEU A 560 3.44 -9.89 -5.77
CA LEU A 560 2.96 -11.13 -5.16
C LEU A 560 1.61 -10.90 -4.46
N PRO A 561 0.72 -11.91 -4.41
CA PRO A 561 -0.58 -11.79 -3.75
C PRO A 561 -0.47 -11.64 -2.23
N SER A 562 -1.52 -11.11 -1.62
CA SER A 562 -1.71 -11.18 -0.17
C SER A 562 -2.30 -12.53 0.24
N PHE A 563 -2.23 -12.83 1.55
CA PHE A 563 -2.83 -14.06 2.08
C PHE A 563 -4.36 -14.08 1.95
N GLU A 564 -5.02 -12.93 1.97
CA GLU A 564 -6.47 -12.87 1.69
C GLU A 564 -6.81 -13.33 0.27
N VAL A 565 -5.97 -12.97 -0.70
CA VAL A 565 -6.14 -13.40 -2.10
C VAL A 565 -5.88 -14.89 -2.27
N LEU A 566 -4.84 -15.42 -1.61
CA LEU A 566 -4.49 -16.84 -1.66
C LEU A 566 -5.46 -17.72 -0.87
N TYR A 567 -5.92 -17.23 0.28
CA TYR A 567 -6.69 -17.99 1.26
C TYR A 567 -7.92 -17.19 1.71
N PRO A 568 -8.93 -17.01 0.84
CA PRO A 568 -10.15 -16.33 1.23
C PRO A 568 -10.86 -17.09 2.36
N SER A 569 -11.46 -16.34 3.27
CA SER A 569 -12.22 -16.94 4.36
C SER A 569 -13.35 -17.81 3.83
N PRO A 570 -13.56 -19.03 4.35
CA PRO A 570 -14.68 -19.85 3.94
C PRO A 570 -16.01 -19.16 4.26
N SER A 571 -16.95 -19.26 3.33
CA SER A 571 -18.34 -18.81 3.55
C SER A 571 -19.21 -19.98 4.00
N TYR A 572 -20.31 -19.65 4.63
CA TYR A 572 -21.30 -20.62 5.09
C TYR A 572 -22.67 -20.23 4.57
N THR A 573 -23.39 -21.17 4.03
CA THR A 573 -24.78 -20.97 3.62
C THR A 573 -25.69 -21.61 4.65
N ASP A 574 -26.27 -20.75 5.47
CA ASP A 574 -27.19 -21.16 6.54
C ASP A 574 -28.61 -20.88 6.08
N ARG A 575 -29.43 -21.91 6.00
CA ARG A 575 -30.81 -21.79 5.56
C ARG A 575 -31.77 -22.26 6.65
N LEU A 576 -32.80 -21.47 6.91
CA LEU A 576 -33.89 -21.87 7.79
C LEU A 576 -34.56 -23.12 7.21
N ALA A 577 -34.52 -24.23 7.97
CA ALA A 577 -35.14 -25.50 7.58
C ALA A 577 -36.49 -25.71 8.24
N PHE A 578 -36.68 -25.14 9.41
CA PHE A 578 -37.94 -25.19 10.12
C PHE A 578 -38.11 -23.99 11.09
N ALA A 579 -39.19 -23.29 10.97
CA ALA A 579 -39.57 -22.20 11.87
C ALA A 579 -41.05 -22.32 12.23
N PRO A 580 -41.38 -23.12 13.21
CA PRO A 580 -42.75 -23.25 13.69
C PRO A 580 -43.17 -22.03 14.51
N ALA A 581 -44.44 -21.94 14.81
CA ALA A 581 -44.95 -21.08 15.85
C ALA A 581 -44.28 -21.42 17.20
N THR A 582 -44.47 -20.56 18.18
CA THR A 582 -43.98 -20.76 19.55
C THR A 582 -44.37 -22.13 20.11
N THR A 583 -43.48 -22.73 20.88
CA THR A 583 -43.80 -23.91 21.74
C THR A 583 -44.76 -23.53 22.86
N ALA A 584 -45.35 -24.51 23.52
CA ALA A 584 -46.33 -24.30 24.62
C ALA A 584 -45.78 -23.41 25.75
N ASP A 585 -44.48 -23.44 26.00
CA ASP A 585 -43.80 -22.59 26.98
C ASP A 585 -43.41 -21.19 26.43
N GLY A 586 -43.91 -20.83 25.25
CA GLY A 586 -43.68 -19.54 24.62
C GLY A 586 -42.33 -19.36 23.91
N ARG A 587 -41.50 -20.42 23.78
CA ARG A 587 -40.23 -20.37 23.07
C ARG A 587 -40.42 -20.54 21.57
N ALA A 588 -39.60 -19.85 20.80
CA ALA A 588 -39.52 -20.07 19.37
C ALA A 588 -38.59 -21.27 19.06
N PHE A 589 -39.04 -22.17 18.20
CA PHE A 589 -38.24 -23.31 17.75
C PHE A 589 -37.77 -23.09 16.34
N TYR A 590 -36.46 -23.19 16.15
CA TYR A 590 -35.82 -23.02 14.86
C TYR A 590 -34.94 -24.22 14.55
N ALA A 591 -34.89 -24.59 13.28
CA ALA A 591 -33.85 -25.50 12.76
C ALA A 591 -33.23 -24.93 11.50
N TYR A 592 -31.93 -25.12 11.35
CA TYR A 592 -31.16 -24.61 10.25
C TYR A 592 -30.44 -25.73 9.53
N ASN A 593 -30.46 -25.68 8.21
CA ASN A 593 -29.54 -26.41 7.37
C ASN A 593 -28.26 -25.58 7.27
N ILE A 594 -27.14 -26.13 7.73
CA ILE A 594 -25.80 -25.57 7.63
C ILE A 594 -25.06 -26.25 6.49
N VAL A 595 -24.60 -25.48 5.53
CA VAL A 595 -23.75 -25.96 4.45
C VAL A 595 -22.44 -25.17 4.48
N PRO A 596 -21.36 -25.78 5.01
CA PRO A 596 -20.06 -25.15 4.96
C PRO A 596 -19.56 -25.12 3.51
N SER A 597 -19.07 -23.98 3.06
CA SER A 597 -18.31 -23.92 1.84
C SER A 597 -16.84 -24.25 2.10
N LYS A 598 -16.21 -24.89 1.15
CA LYS A 598 -14.75 -24.96 1.12
C LYS A 598 -14.23 -23.61 0.63
N ALA A 599 -13.16 -23.11 1.24
CA ALA A 599 -12.41 -22.01 0.64
C ALA A 599 -12.05 -22.42 -0.79
N LEU A 600 -12.45 -21.63 -1.77
CA LEU A 600 -12.15 -21.90 -3.17
C LEU A 600 -10.83 -21.23 -3.52
N TYR A 601 -9.78 -22.05 -3.63
CA TYR A 601 -8.53 -21.61 -4.21
C TYR A 601 -8.64 -21.58 -5.72
N ASN A 602 -7.94 -20.63 -6.35
CA ASN A 602 -7.81 -20.58 -7.80
C ASN A 602 -6.39 -20.96 -8.18
N PRO A 603 -6.10 -22.24 -8.50
CA PRO A 603 -4.75 -22.69 -8.83
C PRO A 603 -4.19 -22.04 -10.10
N ASP A 604 -5.05 -21.51 -10.97
CA ASP A 604 -4.68 -20.82 -12.21
C ASP A 604 -4.42 -19.32 -12.00
N LEU A 605 -4.42 -18.85 -10.76
CA LEU A 605 -4.20 -17.45 -10.43
C LEU A 605 -2.81 -16.99 -10.88
N LYS A 606 -2.77 -15.99 -11.75
CA LYS A 606 -1.53 -15.37 -12.22
C LYS A 606 -1.13 -14.24 -11.28
N TRP A 607 0.18 -14.07 -11.04
CA TRP A 607 0.64 -12.95 -10.26
C TRP A 607 0.45 -11.63 -11.02
N GLN A 608 -0.09 -10.65 -10.33
CA GLN A 608 -0.28 -9.31 -10.87
C GLN A 608 1.04 -8.76 -11.38
N SER A 609 1.05 -8.23 -12.61
CA SER A 609 2.24 -7.62 -13.19
C SER A 609 1.93 -6.24 -13.76
N THR A 610 2.92 -5.35 -13.72
CA THR A 610 2.82 -4.02 -14.32
C THR A 610 3.89 -3.84 -15.37
N ARG A 611 3.49 -3.41 -16.56
CA ARG A 611 4.39 -2.93 -17.61
C ARG A 611 4.39 -1.41 -17.54
N GLN A 612 5.59 -0.84 -17.44
CA GLN A 612 5.79 0.60 -17.36
C GLN A 612 6.69 1.07 -18.49
N CYS A 613 6.30 2.16 -19.13
CA CYS A 613 7.14 2.95 -20.03
C CYS A 613 7.36 4.33 -19.41
N GLU A 614 8.53 4.88 -19.58
CA GLU A 614 8.90 6.20 -19.08
C GLU A 614 9.75 6.93 -20.09
N VAL A 615 9.53 8.25 -20.23
CA VAL A 615 10.41 9.17 -20.95
C VAL A 615 10.53 10.45 -20.15
N GLY A 616 11.70 11.09 -20.20
CA GLY A 616 11.91 12.36 -19.51
C GLY A 616 13.05 13.17 -20.07
N GLY A 617 13.08 14.44 -19.69
CA GLY A 617 14.11 15.40 -20.08
C GLY A 617 14.52 16.28 -18.90
N GLU A 618 15.78 16.64 -18.87
CA GLU A 618 16.39 17.55 -17.89
C GLU A 618 17.14 18.64 -18.62
N LEU A 619 16.81 19.89 -18.31
CA LEU A 619 17.46 21.08 -18.86
C LEU A 619 18.02 21.90 -17.71
N ARG A 620 19.32 22.14 -17.72
CA ARG A 620 19.98 23.02 -16.78
C ARG A 620 20.35 24.35 -17.47
N THR A 621 19.90 25.43 -16.88
CA THR A 621 20.23 26.78 -17.34
C THR A 621 20.93 27.58 -16.24
N SER A 622 21.41 28.75 -16.56
CA SER A 622 22.01 29.69 -15.60
C SER A 622 21.00 30.20 -14.56
N ILE A 623 19.68 30.12 -14.85
CA ILE A 623 18.61 30.67 -14.02
C ILE A 623 17.73 29.60 -13.37
N ALA A 624 17.64 28.38 -13.94
CA ALA A 624 16.78 27.32 -13.42
C ALA A 624 17.22 25.92 -13.89
N ASP A 625 16.89 24.91 -13.09
CA ASP A 625 16.95 23.50 -13.43
C ASP A 625 15.52 23.02 -13.70
N ILE A 626 15.26 22.48 -14.89
CA ILE A 626 13.93 22.05 -15.34
C ILE A 626 13.98 20.55 -15.55
N SER A 627 13.00 19.83 -14.99
CA SER A 627 12.81 18.40 -15.23
C SER A 627 11.35 18.10 -15.57
N VAL A 628 11.15 17.25 -16.56
CA VAL A 628 9.83 16.75 -16.97
C VAL A 628 9.97 15.25 -17.21
N SER A 629 9.03 14.48 -16.67
CA SER A 629 8.91 13.05 -16.94
C SER A 629 7.48 12.68 -17.28
N ALA A 630 7.29 11.79 -18.24
CA ALA A 630 6.01 11.22 -18.59
C ALA A 630 6.07 9.71 -18.46
N PHE A 631 5.02 9.11 -17.95
CA PHE A 631 4.93 7.66 -17.76
C PHE A 631 3.60 7.11 -18.29
N PHE A 632 3.65 5.85 -18.67
CA PHE A 632 2.48 5.03 -18.97
C PHE A 632 2.66 3.67 -18.30
N THR A 633 1.65 3.23 -17.55
CA THR A 633 1.61 1.93 -16.91
C THR A 633 0.37 1.15 -17.30
N LYS A 634 0.56 -0.15 -17.54
CA LYS A 634 -0.49 -1.12 -17.74
C LYS A 634 -0.33 -2.22 -16.70
N THR A 635 -1.23 -2.28 -15.72
CA THR A 635 -1.31 -3.37 -14.74
C THR A 635 -2.12 -4.50 -15.34
N LEU A 636 -1.55 -5.67 -15.43
CA LEU A 636 -2.14 -6.91 -15.93
C LEU A 636 -2.45 -7.82 -14.75
N ASP A 637 -3.51 -8.60 -14.90
CA ASP A 637 -3.91 -9.64 -13.95
C ASP A 637 -4.11 -9.09 -12.51
N PRO A 638 -4.78 -7.91 -12.29
CA PRO A 638 -5.06 -7.44 -10.95
C PRO A 638 -5.95 -8.45 -10.22
N TYR A 639 -5.77 -8.58 -8.91
CA TYR A 639 -6.56 -9.51 -8.11
C TYR A 639 -7.96 -8.95 -7.87
N ILE A 640 -8.98 -9.73 -8.19
CA ILE A 640 -10.40 -9.41 -7.96
C ILE A 640 -11.11 -10.56 -7.26
N ALA A 641 -12.01 -10.24 -6.35
CA ALA A 641 -12.89 -11.22 -5.73
C ALA A 641 -14.10 -11.48 -6.61
N THR A 642 -14.43 -12.75 -6.83
CA THR A 642 -15.64 -13.19 -7.52
C THR A 642 -16.45 -14.12 -6.64
N THR A 643 -17.74 -14.28 -6.93
CA THR A 643 -18.59 -15.26 -6.25
C THR A 643 -18.85 -16.43 -7.18
N VAL A 644 -18.57 -17.63 -6.68
CA VAL A 644 -18.91 -18.88 -7.35
C VAL A 644 -20.16 -19.45 -6.70
N PHE A 645 -21.15 -19.76 -7.51
CA PHE A 645 -22.43 -20.29 -7.07
C PHE A 645 -22.49 -21.79 -7.35
N GLN A 646 -22.81 -22.58 -6.31
CA GLN A 646 -22.95 -24.03 -6.41
C GLN A 646 -24.37 -24.40 -6.05
N PRO A 647 -25.14 -25.06 -6.96
CA PRO A 647 -26.49 -25.51 -6.66
C PRO A 647 -26.51 -26.53 -5.52
N TYR A 648 -27.44 -26.38 -4.62
CA TYR A 648 -27.75 -27.40 -3.65
C TYR A 648 -29.24 -27.35 -3.26
N SER A 649 -29.74 -28.41 -2.66
CA SER A 649 -31.10 -28.49 -2.19
C SER A 649 -31.18 -28.88 -0.73
N TYR A 650 -32.20 -28.41 -0.06
CA TYR A 650 -32.46 -28.70 1.33
C TYR A 650 -33.93 -28.88 1.58
N LEU A 651 -34.29 -29.66 2.63
CA LEU A 651 -35.68 -29.85 3.05
C LEU A 651 -36.10 -28.69 3.94
N PHE A 652 -37.18 -28.04 3.56
CA PHE A 652 -37.83 -26.98 4.36
C PHE A 652 -39.21 -27.42 4.80
N THR A 653 -39.47 -27.36 6.12
CA THR A 653 -40.80 -27.66 6.70
C THR A 653 -41.41 -26.36 7.17
N GLY A 654 -42.49 -25.95 6.51
CA GLY A 654 -43.26 -24.77 6.85
C GLY A 654 -44.26 -24.99 7.98
N GLN A 655 -44.78 -23.91 8.53
CA GLN A 655 -45.75 -23.93 9.59
C GLN A 655 -47.04 -24.69 9.23
N GLN A 656 -47.40 -24.67 7.95
CA GLN A 656 -48.61 -25.36 7.45
C GLN A 656 -48.56 -26.90 7.68
N ALA A 657 -47.37 -27.47 7.77
CA ALA A 657 -47.18 -28.89 8.10
C ALA A 657 -47.65 -29.25 9.53
N LEU A 658 -47.92 -28.26 10.36
CA LEU A 658 -48.47 -28.43 11.74
C LEU A 658 -49.97 -28.38 11.79
N ASP A 659 -50.66 -28.06 10.71
CA ASP A 659 -52.08 -27.89 10.65
C ASP A 659 -52.75 -29.28 10.73
N GLY A 660 -53.77 -29.41 11.60
CA GLY A 660 -54.54 -30.67 11.70
C GLY A 660 -53.80 -31.83 12.38
N LEU A 661 -52.65 -31.59 13.00
CA LEU A 661 -51.95 -32.66 13.73
C LEU A 661 -52.77 -33.17 14.92
N ALA A 662 -52.78 -34.48 15.05
CA ALA A 662 -53.49 -35.19 16.17
C ALA A 662 -52.81 -34.93 17.53
N ILE A 663 -51.57 -34.48 17.59
CA ILE A 663 -50.82 -34.17 18.80
C ILE A 663 -51.25 -32.79 19.32
N PRO A 664 -51.79 -32.67 20.55
CA PRO A 664 -52.14 -31.40 21.14
C PRO A 664 -50.93 -30.45 21.23
N PHE A 665 -51.15 -29.14 21.00
CA PHE A 665 -50.07 -28.13 21.00
C PHE A 665 -49.22 -28.20 22.27
N ASP A 666 -49.85 -28.33 23.47
CA ASP A 666 -49.15 -28.35 24.77
C ASP A 666 -48.24 -29.57 24.99
N ASN A 667 -48.37 -30.60 24.17
CA ASN A 667 -47.60 -31.83 24.27
C ASN A 667 -46.54 -31.95 23.19
N ARG A 668 -46.48 -31.01 22.25
CA ARG A 668 -45.57 -31.10 21.11
C ARG A 668 -44.10 -30.85 21.51
N THR A 669 -43.26 -31.82 21.20
CA THR A 669 -41.82 -31.69 21.17
C THR A 669 -41.34 -31.91 19.76
N TYR A 670 -40.28 -31.20 19.33
CA TYR A 670 -39.83 -31.21 17.97
C TYR A 670 -38.43 -31.80 17.90
N GLY A 671 -38.19 -32.63 16.89
CA GLY A 671 -36.90 -33.14 16.52
C GLY A 671 -36.64 -32.98 15.02
N ILE A 672 -35.41 -32.94 14.61
CA ILE A 672 -35.01 -32.91 13.20
C ILE A 672 -33.93 -33.99 12.93
N ASP A 673 -34.08 -34.72 11.88
CA ASP A 673 -33.03 -35.64 11.43
C ASP A 673 -31.86 -34.83 10.86
N ARG A 674 -30.66 -35.08 11.38
CA ARG A 674 -29.46 -34.33 11.03
C ARG A 674 -29.09 -34.43 9.53
N ASN A 675 -29.37 -35.55 8.89
CA ASN A 675 -28.97 -35.82 7.54
C ASN A 675 -30.03 -35.50 6.50
N THR A 676 -31.30 -35.83 6.81
CA THR A 676 -32.41 -35.68 5.87
C THR A 676 -33.16 -34.37 6.03
N GLY A 677 -33.15 -33.76 7.26
CA GLY A 677 -33.91 -32.58 7.56
C GLY A 677 -35.39 -32.86 7.88
N THR A 678 -35.76 -34.14 7.98
CA THR A 678 -37.15 -34.54 8.33
C THR A 678 -37.47 -34.11 9.75
N VAL A 679 -38.51 -33.30 9.92
CA VAL A 679 -38.99 -32.86 11.21
C VAL A 679 -39.94 -33.88 11.76
N THR A 680 -39.76 -34.21 13.03
CA THR A 680 -40.66 -35.12 13.78
C THR A 680 -41.28 -34.38 14.95
N VAL A 681 -42.57 -34.45 15.06
CA VAL A 681 -43.32 -33.98 16.23
C VAL A 681 -43.68 -35.19 17.14
N THR A 682 -43.27 -35.09 18.37
CA THR A 682 -43.51 -36.16 19.37
C THR A 682 -44.41 -35.63 20.46
N ASP A 683 -45.43 -36.41 20.83
CA ASP A 683 -46.27 -36.17 22.00
C ASP A 683 -45.46 -36.53 23.25
N SER A 684 -45.15 -35.56 24.08
CA SER A 684 -44.37 -35.72 25.31
C SER A 684 -45.07 -36.60 26.38
N ARG A 685 -46.38 -36.81 26.28
CA ARG A 685 -47.16 -37.65 27.20
C ARG A 685 -47.26 -39.09 26.74
N THR A 686 -47.44 -39.30 25.43
CA THR A 686 -47.73 -40.64 24.92
C THR A 686 -46.51 -41.26 24.21
N GLY A 687 -45.51 -40.46 23.83
CA GLY A 687 -44.38 -40.88 23.04
C GLY A 687 -44.68 -41.11 21.55
N ASN A 688 -45.91 -40.85 21.11
CA ASN A 688 -46.28 -41.00 19.71
C ASN A 688 -45.62 -39.92 18.87
N SER A 689 -45.07 -40.31 17.74
CA SER A 689 -44.32 -39.39 16.84
C SER A 689 -44.95 -39.36 15.45
N ILE A 690 -44.99 -38.16 14.86
CA ILE A 690 -45.47 -37.92 13.50
C ILE A 690 -44.34 -37.20 12.76
N GLN A 691 -43.98 -37.73 11.61
CA GLN A 691 -43.07 -37.04 10.68
C GLN A 691 -43.87 -36.00 9.89
N LEU A 692 -43.32 -34.80 9.77
CA LEU A 692 -43.92 -33.73 9.00
C LEU A 692 -43.47 -33.77 7.52
N ASP A 693 -44.41 -33.41 6.66
CA ASP A 693 -44.11 -33.23 5.24
C ASP A 693 -43.26 -31.97 5.04
N GLY A 694 -42.16 -32.12 4.36
CA GLY A 694 -41.27 -31.02 4.00
C GLY A 694 -41.27 -30.75 2.50
N LEU A 695 -41.01 -29.53 2.12
CA LEU A 695 -40.82 -29.11 0.75
C LEU A 695 -39.34 -29.06 0.40
N GLN A 696 -38.93 -29.75 -0.67
CA GLN A 696 -37.61 -29.67 -1.19
C GLN A 696 -37.40 -28.28 -1.80
N ARG A 697 -36.46 -27.51 -1.25
CA ARG A 697 -36.08 -26.18 -1.79
C ARG A 697 -34.74 -26.25 -2.47
N HIS A 698 -34.64 -25.54 -3.60
CA HIS A 698 -33.46 -25.41 -4.43
C HIS A 698 -32.85 -24.02 -4.24
N THR A 699 -31.54 -23.94 -4.05
CA THR A 699 -30.85 -22.66 -3.83
C THR A 699 -29.36 -22.80 -4.21
N TYR A 700 -28.56 -21.77 -3.94
CA TYR A 700 -27.13 -21.78 -4.21
C TYR A 700 -26.31 -21.59 -2.93
N ASN A 701 -25.21 -22.33 -2.87
CA ASN A 701 -24.12 -22.04 -1.95
C ASN A 701 -23.18 -21.02 -2.63
N GLN A 702 -22.83 -19.95 -1.89
CA GLN A 702 -22.04 -18.83 -2.41
C GLN A 702 -20.62 -18.92 -1.83
N ASN A 703 -19.63 -18.98 -2.68
CA ASN A 703 -18.23 -19.06 -2.29
C ASN A 703 -17.45 -17.91 -2.90
N VAL A 704 -16.60 -17.29 -2.10
CA VAL A 704 -15.66 -16.27 -2.59
C VAL A 704 -14.44 -16.96 -3.18
N GLN A 705 -14.06 -16.55 -4.38
CA GLN A 705 -12.84 -16.97 -5.04
C GLN A 705 -12.14 -15.74 -5.62
N TYR A 706 -10.82 -15.67 -5.49
CA TYR A 706 -10.04 -14.64 -6.19
C TYR A 706 -9.61 -15.10 -7.57
N THR A 707 -9.67 -14.19 -8.52
CA THR A 707 -9.24 -14.40 -9.91
C THR A 707 -8.50 -13.16 -10.42
N ASN A 708 -8.08 -13.22 -11.68
CA ASN A 708 -7.43 -12.10 -12.35
C ASN A 708 -8.46 -11.27 -13.10
N GLY A 709 -8.43 -9.98 -12.88
CA GLY A 709 -9.31 -9.01 -13.53
C GLY A 709 -8.70 -8.39 -14.78
N SER A 710 -9.45 -7.48 -15.38
CA SER A 710 -9.08 -6.75 -16.60
C SER A 710 -7.96 -5.74 -16.36
N PRO A 711 -7.19 -5.41 -17.40
CA PRO A 711 -6.05 -4.49 -17.27
C PRO A 711 -6.45 -3.09 -16.79
N ILE A 712 -5.59 -2.50 -15.94
CA ILE A 712 -5.72 -1.13 -15.44
C ILE A 712 -4.67 -0.25 -16.12
N TYR A 713 -5.07 0.93 -16.58
CA TYR A 713 -4.21 1.88 -17.27
C TYR A 713 -3.99 3.15 -16.45
N ARG A 714 -2.74 3.58 -16.34
CA ARG A 714 -2.36 4.86 -15.75
C ARG A 714 -1.36 5.56 -16.64
N SER A 715 -1.48 6.87 -16.76
CA SER A 715 -0.49 7.71 -17.41
C SER A 715 -0.39 9.05 -16.69
N GLY A 716 0.73 9.71 -16.85
CA GLY A 716 0.92 10.99 -16.21
C GLY A 716 2.19 11.71 -16.61
N ILE A 717 2.26 12.94 -16.13
CA ILE A 717 3.42 13.82 -16.32
C ILE A 717 3.73 14.43 -14.96
N ASP A 718 5.00 14.33 -14.54
CA ASP A 718 5.56 15.08 -13.42
C ASP A 718 6.51 16.15 -13.95
N TYR A 719 6.46 17.33 -13.37
CA TYR A 719 7.35 18.43 -13.76
C TYR A 719 7.82 19.22 -12.55
N SER A 720 9.05 19.77 -12.66
CA SER A 720 9.69 20.62 -11.65
C SER A 720 10.58 21.65 -12.32
N ILE A 721 10.49 22.88 -11.84
CA ILE A 721 11.36 24.01 -12.21
C ILE A 721 11.94 24.57 -10.93
N ASP A 722 13.22 24.29 -10.71
CA ASP A 722 13.99 24.76 -9.56
C ASP A 722 14.82 25.99 -9.96
N PHE A 723 14.36 27.20 -9.61
CA PHE A 723 15.06 28.45 -9.93
C PHE A 723 16.31 28.60 -9.07
N LYS A 724 17.37 29.11 -9.66
CA LYS A 724 18.58 29.42 -8.91
C LYS A 724 18.30 30.52 -7.89
N PRO A 725 18.85 30.44 -6.67
CA PRO A 725 18.58 31.42 -5.61
C PRO A 725 18.96 32.85 -6.03
N ILE A 726 18.08 33.79 -5.80
CA ILE A 726 18.34 35.23 -5.97
C ILE A 726 19.16 35.67 -4.77
N ARG A 727 20.48 35.78 -4.95
CA ARG A 727 21.43 36.08 -3.86
C ARG A 727 21.20 37.39 -3.12
N SER A 728 20.68 38.41 -3.81
CA SER A 728 20.43 39.72 -3.20
C SER A 728 19.39 39.71 -2.08
N ILE A 729 18.43 38.76 -2.16
CA ILE A 729 17.36 38.59 -1.18
C ILE A 729 17.38 37.22 -0.53
N ASN A 730 18.38 36.39 -0.81
CA ASN A 730 18.52 34.98 -0.35
C ASN A 730 17.22 34.20 -0.48
N THR A 731 16.55 34.30 -1.62
CA THR A 731 15.27 33.66 -1.88
C THR A 731 15.36 32.72 -3.06
N SER A 732 14.84 31.51 -2.91
CA SER A 732 14.67 30.50 -3.95
C SER A 732 13.19 30.30 -4.26
N PHE A 733 12.92 29.95 -5.52
CA PHE A 733 11.60 29.62 -6.01
C PHE A 733 11.64 28.23 -6.63
N LYS A 734 10.61 27.44 -6.37
CA LYS A 734 10.38 26.14 -7.03
C LYS A 734 8.95 26.04 -7.48
N LEU A 735 8.77 25.70 -8.75
CA LEU A 735 7.46 25.35 -9.32
C LEU A 735 7.46 23.85 -9.60
N ASP A 736 6.49 23.14 -9.06
CA ASP A 736 6.34 21.70 -9.27
C ASP A 736 4.87 21.32 -9.47
N GLY A 737 4.65 20.23 -10.18
CA GLY A 737 3.29 19.78 -10.42
C GLY A 737 3.22 18.42 -11.09
N ASN A 738 1.99 17.96 -11.27
CA ASN A 738 1.69 16.70 -11.93
C ASN A 738 0.37 16.77 -12.73
N TYR A 739 0.26 15.86 -13.68
CA TYR A 739 -0.99 15.48 -14.33
C TYR A 739 -1.10 13.97 -14.31
N TYR A 740 -2.21 13.43 -13.80
CA TYR A 740 -2.44 11.99 -13.77
C TYR A 740 -3.78 11.65 -14.42
N HIS A 741 -3.76 10.57 -15.19
CA HIS A 741 -4.91 9.95 -15.81
C HIS A 741 -4.99 8.48 -15.38
N TYR A 742 -6.16 8.05 -14.95
CA TYR A 742 -6.49 6.68 -14.59
C TYR A 742 -7.71 6.22 -15.36
N HIS A 743 -7.65 5.01 -15.92
CA HIS A 743 -8.75 4.32 -16.54
C HIS A 743 -8.70 2.84 -16.19
N GLY A 744 -9.73 2.36 -15.52
CA GLY A 744 -9.87 0.95 -15.15
C GLY A 744 -11.32 0.51 -15.37
N VAL A 745 -11.50 -0.49 -16.20
CA VAL A 745 -12.81 -1.11 -16.48
C VAL A 745 -12.63 -2.62 -16.39
N GLU A 746 -13.54 -3.28 -15.68
CA GLU A 746 -13.57 -4.73 -15.56
C GLU A 746 -14.51 -5.32 -16.60
N HIS A 747 -14.01 -6.27 -17.39
CA HIS A 747 -14.76 -6.94 -18.47
C HIS A 747 -14.89 -8.46 -18.29
N SER A 748 -14.39 -9.00 -17.15
CA SER A 748 -14.62 -10.41 -16.86
C SER A 748 -16.09 -10.67 -16.57
N LEU A 749 -16.61 -11.80 -17.00
CA LEU A 749 -17.99 -12.19 -16.67
C LEU A 749 -18.13 -12.40 -15.17
N ILE A 750 -18.93 -11.56 -14.53
CA ILE A 750 -19.17 -11.61 -13.09
C ILE A 750 -20.57 -12.19 -12.84
N ALA A 751 -20.58 -13.29 -12.07
CA ALA A 751 -21.84 -13.91 -11.67
C ALA A 751 -22.49 -13.12 -10.53
N SER A 752 -23.78 -12.93 -10.59
CA SER A 752 -24.57 -12.26 -9.54
C SER A 752 -25.93 -12.94 -9.36
N LEU A 753 -26.35 -12.99 -8.10
CA LEU A 753 -27.67 -13.44 -7.71
C LEU A 753 -28.42 -12.25 -7.10
N PRO A 754 -29.74 -12.08 -7.34
CA PRO A 754 -30.55 -11.13 -6.59
C PRO A 754 -30.47 -11.35 -5.08
N GLU A 755 -31.04 -10.44 -4.32
CA GLU A 755 -31.03 -10.54 -2.85
C GLU A 755 -31.51 -11.92 -2.36
N SER A 756 -30.91 -12.41 -1.28
CA SER A 756 -31.17 -13.75 -0.74
C SER A 756 -32.63 -14.01 -0.33
N SER A 757 -33.42 -12.96 -0.15
CA SER A 757 -34.85 -12.99 0.14
C SER A 757 -35.72 -13.13 -1.10
N GLN A 758 -35.14 -12.98 -2.33
CA GLN A 758 -35.87 -13.07 -3.57
C GLN A 758 -36.39 -14.49 -3.81
N GLN A 759 -37.61 -14.59 -4.23
CA GLN A 759 -38.28 -15.82 -4.63
C GLN A 759 -38.59 -15.79 -6.11
N GLY A 760 -38.63 -16.93 -6.75
CA GLY A 760 -39.17 -17.11 -8.08
C GLY A 760 -40.71 -17.03 -8.09
N SER A 761 -41.31 -17.00 -9.27
CA SER A 761 -42.76 -17.02 -9.45
C SER A 761 -43.44 -18.27 -8.89
N ASP A 762 -42.66 -19.33 -8.68
CA ASP A 762 -43.09 -20.59 -8.09
C ASP A 762 -43.08 -20.59 -6.52
N GLY A 763 -42.67 -19.47 -5.91
CA GLY A 763 -42.50 -19.32 -4.45
C GLY A 763 -41.28 -20.04 -3.88
N GLN A 764 -40.42 -20.63 -4.71
CA GLN A 764 -39.15 -21.21 -4.34
C GLN A 764 -38.06 -20.10 -4.18
N PRO A 765 -36.96 -20.37 -3.46
CA PRO A 765 -35.80 -19.49 -3.54
C PRO A 765 -35.37 -19.29 -5.00
N TYR A 766 -34.89 -18.09 -5.30
CA TYR A 766 -34.57 -17.71 -6.66
C TYR A 766 -33.49 -18.62 -7.28
N GLN A 767 -33.72 -19.09 -8.52
CA GLN A 767 -32.96 -20.19 -9.15
C GLN A 767 -32.19 -19.78 -10.40
N TYR A 768 -32.03 -18.46 -10.68
CA TYR A 768 -31.33 -17.99 -11.86
C TYR A 768 -30.12 -17.15 -11.43
N ILE A 769 -29.00 -17.34 -12.12
CA ILE A 769 -27.77 -16.55 -11.95
C ILE A 769 -27.56 -15.70 -13.20
N GLY A 770 -27.39 -14.40 -13.03
CA GLY A 770 -27.01 -13.47 -14.11
C GLY A 770 -25.47 -13.37 -14.22
N TYR A 771 -24.98 -13.33 -15.46
CA TYR A 771 -23.58 -13.09 -15.78
C TYR A 771 -23.43 -11.78 -16.53
N TYR A 772 -22.76 -10.82 -15.92
CA TYR A 772 -22.63 -9.46 -16.41
C TYR A 772 -21.23 -9.20 -16.96
N ASP A 773 -21.13 -8.36 -18.02
CA ASP A 773 -19.85 -7.86 -18.51
C ASP A 773 -19.24 -6.92 -17.47
N GLY A 774 -18.49 -7.49 -16.54
CA GLY A 774 -17.85 -6.79 -15.45
C GLY A 774 -18.78 -6.27 -14.35
N SER A 775 -18.16 -5.84 -13.30
CA SER A 775 -18.77 -5.16 -12.17
C SER A 775 -17.70 -4.25 -11.55
N ASN A 776 -18.10 -3.22 -10.82
CA ASN A 776 -17.15 -2.38 -10.09
C ASN A 776 -16.63 -3.11 -8.85
N VAL A 777 -15.83 -4.14 -9.08
CA VAL A 777 -15.21 -4.98 -8.03
C VAL A 777 -14.30 -4.19 -7.09
N TYR A 778 -13.88 -3.00 -7.51
CA TYR A 778 -13.13 -2.06 -6.68
C TYR A 778 -14.05 -1.04 -5.98
N GLY A 779 -15.38 -1.14 -6.17
CA GLY A 779 -16.39 -0.19 -5.68
C GLY A 779 -16.80 -0.44 -4.22
N THR A 780 -17.01 0.64 -3.44
CA THR A 780 -17.80 0.61 -2.22
C THR A 780 -19.22 1.05 -2.56
N GLY A 781 -20.19 0.16 -2.54
CA GLY A 781 -21.58 0.50 -2.86
C GLY A 781 -22.51 -0.66 -2.54
N THR A 782 -23.80 -0.48 -2.74
CA THR A 782 -24.76 -1.60 -2.73
C THR A 782 -24.45 -2.56 -3.87
N ALA A 783 -24.80 -3.83 -3.74
CA ALA A 783 -24.58 -4.83 -4.77
C ALA A 783 -25.14 -4.42 -6.15
N ALA A 784 -26.33 -3.81 -6.18
CA ALA A 784 -26.93 -3.28 -7.41
C ALA A 784 -26.07 -2.19 -8.07
N TYR A 785 -25.50 -1.27 -7.29
CA TYR A 785 -24.64 -0.24 -7.84
C TYR A 785 -23.29 -0.80 -8.33
N ALA A 786 -22.72 -1.75 -7.62
CA ALA A 786 -21.48 -2.42 -8.03
C ALA A 786 -21.63 -3.14 -9.37
N THR A 787 -22.79 -3.71 -9.66
CA THR A 787 -23.07 -4.36 -10.96
C THR A 787 -23.37 -3.35 -12.07
N ALA A 788 -24.05 -2.24 -11.77
CA ALA A 788 -24.38 -1.20 -12.74
C ALA A 788 -23.14 -0.46 -13.26
N SER A 789 -22.11 -0.27 -12.41
CA SER A 789 -20.82 0.31 -12.79
C SER A 789 -19.77 -0.79 -12.92
N ASN A 790 -18.97 -0.80 -13.97
CA ASN A 790 -17.85 -1.74 -14.11
C ASN A 790 -16.48 -1.07 -14.13
N GLY A 791 -16.41 0.24 -13.89
CA GLY A 791 -15.12 0.91 -13.90
C GLY A 791 -15.16 2.35 -13.42
N SER A 792 -14.02 2.98 -13.51
CA SER A 792 -13.84 4.39 -13.19
C SER A 792 -12.76 5.05 -14.05
N LEU A 793 -12.94 6.35 -14.27
CA LEU A 793 -11.98 7.22 -14.93
C LEU A 793 -11.71 8.42 -14.04
N SER A 794 -10.46 8.81 -13.90
CA SER A 794 -10.11 10.06 -13.25
C SER A 794 -8.96 10.79 -13.94
N ASN A 795 -9.02 12.12 -13.88
CA ASN A 795 -7.99 13.02 -14.35
C ASN A 795 -7.76 14.08 -13.29
N GLN A 796 -6.52 14.32 -12.90
CA GLN A 796 -6.17 15.40 -11.98
C GLN A 796 -4.94 16.16 -12.46
N ALA A 797 -4.91 17.47 -12.21
CA ALA A 797 -3.74 18.30 -12.47
C ALA A 797 -3.48 19.22 -11.28
N ASN A 798 -2.24 19.19 -10.80
CA ASN A 798 -1.79 19.96 -9.65
C ASN A 798 -0.59 20.82 -10.01
N LEU A 799 -0.51 21.98 -9.35
CA LEU A 799 0.59 22.93 -9.48
C LEU A 799 0.90 23.53 -8.11
N ASN A 800 2.15 23.54 -7.70
CA ASN A 800 2.60 24.12 -6.46
C ASN A 800 3.73 25.12 -6.73
N LEU A 801 3.75 26.23 -5.97
CA LEU A 801 4.82 27.21 -5.93
C LEU A 801 5.38 27.25 -4.50
N THR A 802 6.64 26.90 -4.34
CA THR A 802 7.38 27.01 -3.06
C THR A 802 8.33 28.19 -3.12
N ILE A 803 8.26 29.06 -2.14
CA ILE A 803 9.12 30.24 -1.97
C ILE A 803 9.87 30.07 -0.66
N THR A 804 11.21 30.04 -0.70
CA THR A 804 12.02 29.89 0.51
C THR A 804 12.97 31.08 0.63
N THR A 805 12.84 31.85 1.71
CA THR A 805 13.69 33.01 2.01
C THR A 805 14.51 32.73 3.26
N HIS A 806 15.80 32.91 3.17
CA HIS A 806 16.74 32.82 4.27
C HIS A 806 17.22 34.22 4.68
N ILE A 807 17.08 34.59 5.94
CA ILE A 807 17.54 35.87 6.49
C ILE A 807 18.69 35.59 7.47
N PRO A 808 19.95 35.55 7.01
CA PRO A 808 21.10 35.09 7.81
C PRO A 808 21.33 35.91 9.07
N LYS A 809 21.15 37.25 8.98
CA LYS A 809 21.39 38.20 10.10
C LYS A 809 20.59 37.85 11.35
N VAL A 810 19.37 37.36 11.16
CA VAL A 810 18.50 36.97 12.27
C VAL A 810 18.29 35.45 12.33
N ARG A 811 19.01 34.68 11.50
CA ARG A 811 18.91 33.20 11.44
C ARG A 811 17.47 32.74 11.33
N LEU A 812 16.75 33.27 10.35
CA LEU A 812 15.34 32.98 10.09
C LEU A 812 15.14 32.42 8.69
N ILE A 813 14.36 31.36 8.59
CA ILE A 813 13.91 30.81 7.32
C ILE A 813 12.40 30.90 7.27
N ILE A 814 11.93 31.35 6.14
CA ILE A 814 10.51 31.45 5.83
C ILE A 814 10.28 30.65 4.56
N ALA A 815 9.54 29.55 4.63
CA ALA A 815 9.09 28.79 3.48
C ALA A 815 7.57 28.93 3.34
N MET A 816 7.12 29.42 2.20
CA MET A 816 5.71 29.51 1.85
C MET A 816 5.45 28.60 0.66
N ARG A 817 4.44 27.76 0.75
CA ARG A 817 3.99 26.89 -0.33
C ARG A 817 2.55 27.21 -0.70
N LEU A 818 2.36 27.65 -1.92
CA LEU A 818 1.06 27.84 -2.56
C LEU A 818 0.73 26.58 -3.33
N GLU A 819 -0.33 25.89 -2.94
CA GLU A 819 -0.79 24.64 -3.56
C GLU A 819 -2.05 24.93 -4.36
N SER A 820 -2.06 24.48 -5.59
CA SER A 820 -3.18 24.62 -6.52
C SER A 820 -3.56 23.27 -7.10
N SER A 821 -4.84 22.91 -7.05
CA SER A 821 -5.40 21.93 -7.95
C SER A 821 -6.02 22.68 -9.11
N LEU A 822 -5.56 22.41 -10.32
CA LEU A 822 -6.06 23.07 -11.52
C LEU A 822 -7.42 22.49 -11.93
N PHE A 823 -7.57 21.20 -11.78
CA PHE A 823 -8.85 20.49 -11.86
C PHE A 823 -8.74 19.08 -11.26
N ASP A 824 -9.88 18.55 -10.85
CA ASP A 824 -10.08 17.14 -10.51
C ASP A 824 -11.35 16.67 -11.21
N TYR A 825 -11.24 15.62 -12.01
CA TYR A 825 -12.32 15.05 -12.81
C TYR A 825 -12.44 13.57 -12.51
N ARG A 826 -13.64 13.11 -12.19
CA ARG A 826 -13.94 11.71 -11.90
C ARG A 826 -15.24 11.30 -12.58
N ARG A 827 -15.29 10.04 -12.99
CA ARG A 827 -16.49 9.45 -13.58
C ARG A 827 -16.52 7.96 -13.26
N SER A 828 -17.67 7.46 -12.80
CA SER A 828 -17.96 6.02 -12.82
C SER A 828 -18.31 5.61 -14.24
N LEU A 829 -17.81 4.46 -14.66
CA LEU A 829 -17.99 3.93 -16.00
C LEU A 829 -18.95 2.73 -15.97
N SER A 830 -19.70 2.58 -17.05
CA SER A 830 -20.47 1.38 -17.39
C SER A 830 -20.25 1.14 -18.87
N GLU A 831 -19.14 0.46 -19.20
CA GLU A 831 -18.66 0.33 -20.58
C GLU A 831 -18.61 -1.15 -20.97
N GLY A 832 -19.04 -1.47 -22.22
CA GLY A 832 -18.83 -2.74 -22.85
C GLY A 832 -17.41 -2.86 -23.45
N LEU A 833 -17.10 -4.01 -24.04
CA LEU A 833 -15.78 -4.33 -24.59
C LEU A 833 -15.31 -3.37 -25.68
N SER A 834 -16.23 -2.80 -26.47
CA SER A 834 -15.93 -1.83 -27.52
C SER A 834 -16.00 -0.36 -27.04
N GLY A 835 -16.16 -0.13 -25.73
CA GLY A 835 -16.29 1.20 -25.15
C GLY A 835 -17.69 1.80 -25.23
N GLU A 836 -18.67 1.06 -25.77
CA GLU A 836 -20.09 1.43 -25.74
C GLU A 836 -20.64 1.39 -24.32
N THR A 837 -21.73 2.13 -24.06
CA THR A 837 -22.39 2.07 -22.75
C THR A 837 -23.18 0.76 -22.58
N ARG A 838 -23.03 0.09 -21.45
CA ARG A 838 -23.85 -1.05 -21.03
C ARG A 838 -25.21 -0.60 -20.50
N GLY A 839 -25.27 0.62 -19.99
CA GLY A 839 -26.49 1.15 -19.37
C GLY A 839 -27.54 1.53 -20.41
N MET A 840 -28.77 1.06 -20.23
CA MET A 840 -29.93 1.47 -21.01
C MET A 840 -30.85 2.33 -20.16
N VAL A 841 -31.48 3.33 -20.79
CA VAL A 841 -32.49 4.13 -20.12
C VAL A 841 -33.80 3.35 -20.13
N LEU A 842 -34.37 3.15 -18.95
CA LEU A 842 -35.73 2.69 -18.80
C LEU A 842 -36.65 3.93 -18.85
N ASP A 843 -37.58 3.99 -19.78
CA ASP A 843 -38.61 5.00 -19.80
C ASP A 843 -39.69 4.76 -18.73
N ASP A 844 -40.66 5.68 -18.62
CA ASP A 844 -41.74 5.56 -17.64
C ASP A 844 -42.70 4.39 -17.96
N ALA A 845 -42.71 3.88 -19.20
CA ALA A 845 -43.45 2.69 -19.58
C ALA A 845 -42.73 1.38 -19.17
N GLY A 846 -41.48 1.47 -18.75
CA GLY A 846 -40.68 0.34 -18.33
C GLY A 846 -40.17 -0.51 -19.49
N ASP A 847 -40.00 0.06 -20.67
CA ASP A 847 -39.50 -0.63 -21.83
C ASP A 847 -38.05 -1.07 -21.61
N TYR A 848 -37.85 -2.37 -21.58
CA TYR A 848 -36.50 -2.97 -21.49
C TYR A 848 -35.78 -2.81 -22.86
N PHE A 849 -34.47 -2.71 -22.78
CA PHE A 849 -33.56 -2.46 -23.91
C PHE A 849 -33.88 -1.18 -24.68
N GLY A 850 -34.28 -0.14 -23.94
CA GLY A 850 -34.53 1.18 -24.51
C GLY A 850 -33.27 1.87 -25.06
N THR A 851 -33.24 3.18 -25.00
CA THR A 851 -32.12 3.97 -25.53
C THR A 851 -30.88 3.83 -24.68
N PRO A 852 -29.67 3.66 -25.26
CA PRO A 852 -28.42 3.67 -24.52
C PRO A 852 -28.26 4.95 -23.69
N TYR A 853 -27.81 4.79 -22.43
CA TYR A 853 -27.61 5.90 -21.53
C TYR A 853 -26.41 6.76 -21.96
N ASN A 854 -26.62 8.04 -22.24
CA ASN A 854 -25.60 8.98 -22.70
C ASN A 854 -25.16 10.01 -21.66
N GLY A 855 -25.57 9.85 -20.40
CA GLY A 855 -25.21 10.76 -19.31
C GLY A 855 -26.11 12.00 -19.17
N SER A 856 -27.07 12.20 -20.04
CA SER A 856 -27.91 13.42 -20.06
C SER A 856 -29.27 13.28 -19.36
N VAL A 857 -29.69 12.06 -19.06
CA VAL A 857 -31.02 11.77 -18.49
C VAL A 857 -30.93 11.67 -16.99
N ARG A 858 -31.67 12.51 -16.25
CA ARG A 858 -31.58 12.60 -14.80
C ARG A 858 -32.69 11.86 -14.05
N ASP A 859 -33.86 11.77 -14.63
CA ASP A 859 -35.10 11.36 -13.96
C ASP A 859 -35.54 9.92 -14.32
N HIS A 860 -34.69 9.19 -15.04
CA HIS A 860 -35.00 7.82 -15.44
C HIS A 860 -34.04 6.83 -14.79
N TYR A 861 -34.51 5.59 -14.58
CA TYR A 861 -33.66 4.49 -14.20
C TYR A 861 -32.70 4.13 -15.33
N VAL A 862 -31.48 3.78 -14.95
CA VAL A 862 -30.52 3.09 -15.82
C VAL A 862 -30.55 1.62 -15.48
N ALA A 863 -30.78 0.80 -16.50
CA ALA A 863 -30.76 -0.66 -16.40
C ALA A 863 -29.48 -1.22 -17.01
N VAL A 864 -28.89 -2.21 -16.34
CA VAL A 864 -27.82 -3.04 -16.87
C VAL A 864 -28.30 -4.48 -16.90
N TYR A 865 -28.12 -5.11 -18.04
CA TYR A 865 -28.57 -6.47 -18.29
C TYR A 865 -27.42 -7.45 -18.19
N PRO A 866 -27.67 -8.70 -17.73
CA PRO A 866 -26.67 -9.74 -17.88
C PRO A 866 -26.48 -10.10 -19.38
N GLU A 867 -25.29 -10.50 -19.74
CA GLU A 867 -24.98 -11.08 -21.05
C GLU A 867 -25.60 -12.45 -21.18
N TYR A 868 -25.50 -13.23 -20.12
CA TYR A 868 -26.01 -14.59 -20.01
C TYR A 868 -26.69 -14.80 -18.66
N TYR A 869 -27.50 -15.86 -18.61
CA TYR A 869 -27.94 -16.42 -17.33
C TYR A 869 -27.80 -17.95 -17.35
N SER A 870 -27.82 -18.55 -16.17
CA SER A 870 -27.90 -20.00 -15.97
C SER A 870 -29.05 -20.35 -15.03
N THR A 871 -29.53 -21.58 -15.13
CA THR A 871 -30.56 -22.14 -14.26
C THR A 871 -29.92 -23.01 -13.16
N TRP A 872 -30.67 -23.29 -12.11
CA TRP A 872 -30.25 -24.19 -11.03
C TRP A 872 -29.95 -25.61 -11.52
N ASP A 873 -30.79 -26.13 -12.48
CA ASP A 873 -30.64 -27.46 -13.04
C ASP A 873 -29.41 -27.58 -13.96
N ASN A 874 -29.01 -26.48 -14.61
CA ASN A 874 -27.85 -26.47 -15.52
C ASN A 874 -26.96 -25.24 -15.28
N PRO A 875 -26.19 -25.21 -14.19
CA PRO A 875 -25.41 -24.06 -13.79
C PRO A 875 -24.21 -23.76 -14.71
N SER A 876 -23.81 -24.69 -15.56
CA SER A 876 -22.72 -24.53 -16.52
C SER A 876 -23.15 -23.94 -17.85
N GLU A 877 -24.42 -23.98 -18.17
CA GLU A 877 -24.96 -23.41 -19.41
C GLU A 877 -25.00 -21.88 -19.33
N ARG A 878 -24.68 -21.22 -20.43
CA ARG A 878 -24.72 -19.77 -20.58
C ARG A 878 -25.78 -19.45 -21.64
N ILE A 879 -27.01 -19.19 -21.17
CA ILE A 879 -28.14 -18.85 -22.02
C ILE A 879 -28.09 -17.34 -22.30
N PRO A 880 -28.06 -16.89 -23.57
CA PRO A 880 -28.11 -15.48 -23.92
C PRO A 880 -29.34 -14.79 -23.32
N PHE A 881 -29.10 -13.76 -22.48
CA PHE A 881 -30.17 -13.15 -21.71
C PHE A 881 -31.18 -12.37 -22.56
N ALA A 882 -30.69 -11.45 -23.39
CA ALA A 882 -31.56 -10.51 -24.13
C ALA A 882 -32.57 -11.23 -25.02
N GLU A 883 -32.09 -12.22 -25.78
CA GLU A 883 -32.94 -13.00 -26.70
C GLU A 883 -34.00 -13.78 -25.92
N LYS A 884 -33.62 -14.49 -24.88
CA LYS A 884 -34.52 -15.33 -24.08
C LYS A 884 -35.50 -14.47 -23.26
N PHE A 885 -35.09 -13.33 -22.76
CA PHE A 885 -35.90 -12.41 -21.98
C PHE A 885 -37.03 -11.79 -22.84
N LEU A 886 -36.66 -11.34 -24.05
CA LEU A 886 -37.66 -10.81 -25.00
C LEU A 886 -38.62 -11.91 -25.51
N TRP A 887 -38.12 -13.11 -25.77
CA TRP A 887 -38.96 -14.25 -26.10
C TRP A 887 -39.95 -14.57 -24.96
N ALA A 888 -39.46 -14.59 -23.70
CA ALA A 888 -40.31 -14.88 -22.55
C ALA A 888 -41.44 -13.84 -22.35
N ARG A 889 -41.18 -12.58 -22.63
CA ARG A 889 -42.15 -11.50 -22.56
C ARG A 889 -43.42 -11.81 -23.41
N ASP A 890 -43.24 -12.42 -24.56
CA ASP A 890 -44.32 -12.68 -25.52
C ASP A 890 -44.90 -14.09 -25.38
N ASN A 891 -44.19 -15.04 -24.73
CA ASN A 891 -44.50 -16.47 -24.74
C ASN A 891 -44.58 -17.11 -23.31
N ASP A 892 -43.89 -16.56 -22.30
CA ASP A 892 -43.79 -17.16 -20.94
C ASP A 892 -43.68 -16.05 -19.89
N GLN A 893 -44.83 -15.62 -19.42
CA GLN A 893 -44.91 -14.51 -18.45
C GLN A 893 -44.25 -14.84 -17.12
N GLN A 894 -44.24 -16.12 -16.71
CA GLN A 894 -43.61 -16.55 -15.46
C GLN A 894 -42.08 -16.42 -15.56
N LEU A 895 -41.53 -16.97 -16.63
CA LEU A 895 -40.09 -16.85 -16.90
C LEU A 895 -39.69 -15.38 -17.09
N TYR A 896 -40.52 -14.58 -17.75
CA TYR A 896 -40.25 -13.16 -17.91
C TYR A 896 -40.15 -12.43 -16.58
N ASN A 897 -41.10 -12.66 -15.67
CA ASN A 897 -41.08 -12.07 -14.34
C ASN A 897 -39.86 -12.50 -13.54
N ASP A 898 -39.47 -13.77 -13.62
CA ASP A 898 -38.33 -14.30 -12.94
C ASP A 898 -37.02 -13.69 -13.49
N LEU A 899 -36.85 -13.65 -14.79
CA LEU A 899 -35.66 -13.06 -15.42
C LEU A 899 -35.57 -11.53 -15.19
N ALA A 900 -36.72 -10.84 -15.01
CA ALA A 900 -36.72 -9.41 -14.72
C ALA A 900 -36.00 -9.06 -13.41
N HIS A 901 -35.90 -9.99 -12.46
CA HIS A 901 -35.12 -9.79 -11.23
C HIS A 901 -33.60 -9.76 -11.47
N LEU A 902 -33.13 -10.27 -12.60
CA LEU A 902 -31.72 -10.16 -13.00
C LEU A 902 -31.38 -8.80 -13.62
N VAL A 903 -32.37 -8.00 -14.04
CA VAL A 903 -32.11 -6.67 -14.57
C VAL A 903 -31.73 -5.74 -13.43
N VAL A 904 -30.49 -5.29 -13.40
CA VAL A 904 -30.00 -4.37 -12.38
C VAL A 904 -30.47 -2.96 -12.72
N LYS A 905 -31.35 -2.40 -11.90
CA LYS A 905 -31.91 -1.06 -12.06
C LYS A 905 -31.35 -0.11 -11.01
N THR A 906 -30.91 1.06 -11.45
CA THR A 906 -30.46 2.10 -10.53
C THR A 906 -31.08 3.45 -10.90
N ASN A 907 -31.59 4.15 -9.90
CA ASN A 907 -32.02 5.54 -10.04
C ASN A 907 -30.85 6.52 -9.81
N TYR A 908 -29.66 6.01 -9.55
CA TYR A 908 -28.45 6.81 -9.38
C TYR A 908 -27.74 7.10 -10.71
N SER A 909 -28.51 7.30 -11.78
CA SER A 909 -27.97 7.63 -13.11
C SER A 909 -27.01 8.82 -13.09
N TYR A 910 -27.23 9.78 -12.18
CA TYR A 910 -26.33 10.91 -11.96
C TYR A 910 -24.90 10.50 -11.53
N LEU A 911 -24.70 9.29 -11.01
CA LEU A 911 -23.36 8.79 -10.61
C LEU A 911 -22.47 8.53 -11.83
N PHE A 912 -23.04 8.28 -13.00
CA PHE A 912 -22.30 8.13 -14.25
C PHE A 912 -21.98 9.47 -14.92
N ASN A 913 -22.53 10.57 -14.42
CA ASN A 913 -22.17 11.90 -14.90
C ASN A 913 -20.79 12.29 -14.33
N PRO A 914 -19.98 13.01 -15.11
CA PRO A 914 -18.67 13.41 -14.64
C PRO A 914 -18.76 14.35 -13.44
N ASP A 915 -17.95 14.07 -12.43
CA ASP A 915 -17.65 14.99 -11.35
C ASP A 915 -16.40 15.80 -11.72
N ARG A 916 -16.57 17.09 -11.76
CA ARG A 916 -15.47 18.01 -12.02
C ARG A 916 -15.42 19.10 -10.95
N ILE A 917 -14.29 19.21 -10.31
CA ILE A 917 -13.97 20.29 -9.40
C ILE A 917 -13.04 21.27 -10.13
N SER A 918 -13.46 22.53 -10.19
CA SER A 918 -12.66 23.59 -10.76
C SER A 918 -11.45 23.93 -9.88
N ALA A 919 -10.55 24.77 -10.39
CA ALA A 919 -9.34 25.16 -9.68
C ALA A 919 -9.60 25.68 -8.25
N TYR A 920 -8.77 25.23 -7.31
CA TYR A 920 -8.78 25.69 -5.93
C TYR A 920 -7.36 25.84 -5.38
N PHE A 921 -7.20 26.60 -4.31
CA PHE A 921 -5.90 27.04 -3.79
C PHE A 921 -5.81 26.87 -2.28
N SER A 922 -4.62 26.57 -1.79
CA SER A 922 -4.26 26.55 -0.37
C SER A 922 -2.90 27.22 -0.20
N ALA A 923 -2.69 27.87 0.94
CA ALA A 923 -1.42 28.50 1.29
C ALA A 923 -0.90 27.95 2.61
N ASN A 924 0.34 27.47 2.61
CA ASN A 924 1.03 26.88 3.74
C ASN A 924 2.28 27.68 4.07
N LEU A 925 2.58 27.83 5.35
CA LEU A 925 3.70 28.63 5.85
C LEU A 925 4.50 27.79 6.85
N ASN A 926 5.82 27.82 6.69
CA ASN A 926 6.77 27.31 7.68
C ASN A 926 7.79 28.39 8.01
N VAL A 927 7.94 28.69 9.28
CA VAL A 927 8.90 29.67 9.79
C VAL A 927 9.82 28.99 10.79
N THR A 928 11.11 28.90 10.48
CA THR A 928 12.13 28.31 11.34
C THR A 928 13.09 29.37 11.85
N LYS A 929 13.20 29.52 13.15
CA LYS A 929 14.14 30.38 13.86
C LYS A 929 15.23 29.56 14.52
N GLU A 930 16.48 29.85 14.21
CA GLU A 930 17.63 29.30 14.92
C GLU A 930 18.04 30.21 16.08
N ILE A 931 18.27 29.58 17.24
CA ILE A 931 18.73 30.24 18.47
C ILE A 931 20.10 29.66 18.83
N GLY A 932 21.14 30.44 18.60
CA GLY A 932 22.51 29.95 18.74
C GLY A 932 22.81 28.85 17.70
N ARG A 933 23.70 27.93 18.05
CA ARG A 933 24.10 26.78 17.20
C ARG A 933 23.36 25.48 17.55
N HIS A 934 22.62 25.49 18.65
CA HIS A 934 22.11 24.27 19.28
C HIS A 934 20.58 24.12 19.22
N VAL A 935 19.85 25.18 19.03
CA VAL A 935 18.39 25.15 19.11
C VAL A 935 17.75 25.72 17.84
N SER A 936 16.78 25.02 17.31
CA SER A 936 15.88 25.53 16.26
C SER A 936 14.42 25.39 16.69
N VAL A 937 13.63 26.42 16.40
CA VAL A 937 12.19 26.45 16.64
C VAL A 937 11.50 26.69 15.33
N SER A 938 10.61 25.79 14.92
CA SER A 938 9.85 25.86 13.68
C SER A 938 8.35 25.96 13.98
N PHE A 939 7.69 26.90 13.34
CA PHE A 939 6.24 27.05 13.34
C PHE A 939 5.70 26.71 11.96
N LEU A 940 4.73 25.79 11.90
CA LEU A 940 4.04 25.37 10.68
C LEU A 940 2.58 25.81 10.74
N ALA A 941 2.06 26.30 9.62
CA ALA A 941 0.64 26.56 9.43
C ALA A 941 0.20 26.11 8.03
N ASN A 942 -0.65 25.09 7.96
CA ASN A 942 -1.28 24.64 6.72
C ASN A 942 -2.61 25.38 6.51
N ASN A 943 -2.87 25.76 5.26
CA ASN A 943 -4.05 26.55 4.90
C ASN A 943 -4.23 27.77 5.82
N PHE A 944 -3.13 28.54 6.05
CA PHE A 944 -3.12 29.65 7.02
C PHE A 944 -4.06 30.80 6.62
N LEU A 945 -4.42 30.92 5.36
CA LEU A 945 -5.46 31.84 4.88
C LEU A 945 -6.87 31.34 5.19
N ASN A 946 -6.99 30.13 5.74
CA ASN A 946 -8.25 29.44 6.04
C ASN A 946 -9.20 29.50 4.84
N SER A 947 -8.71 29.10 3.68
CA SER A 947 -9.47 29.14 2.43
C SER A 947 -10.74 28.29 2.55
N LEU A 948 -11.88 28.95 2.54
CA LEU A 948 -13.22 28.35 2.53
C LEU A 948 -13.82 28.40 1.13
N GLN A 949 -12.99 28.24 0.11
CA GLN A 949 -13.39 28.29 -1.28
C GLN A 949 -14.54 27.33 -1.54
N LYS A 950 -15.60 27.86 -2.17
CA LYS A 950 -16.76 27.10 -2.59
C LYS A 950 -16.65 26.76 -4.05
N VAL A 951 -16.76 25.48 -4.39
CA VAL A 951 -16.84 25.00 -5.76
C VAL A 951 -18.20 24.42 -6.04
N LYS A 952 -18.61 24.50 -7.28
CA LYS A 952 -19.85 23.88 -7.76
C LYS A 952 -19.52 22.47 -8.24
N HIS A 953 -20.15 21.51 -7.63
CA HIS A 953 -20.06 20.13 -8.04
C HIS A 953 -20.80 19.93 -9.37
N SER A 954 -20.14 19.40 -10.40
CA SER A 954 -20.72 19.31 -11.73
C SER A 954 -21.92 18.37 -11.79
N ARG A 955 -21.86 17.26 -11.06
CA ARG A 955 -22.91 16.23 -11.02
C ARG A 955 -24.15 16.67 -10.24
N THR A 956 -23.97 17.21 -9.03
CA THR A 956 -25.09 17.58 -8.15
C THR A 956 -25.55 19.01 -8.31
N GLY A 957 -24.75 19.88 -8.93
CA GLY A 957 -25.00 21.29 -9.05
C GLY A 957 -24.89 22.09 -7.73
N LEU A 958 -24.62 21.43 -6.62
CA LEU A 958 -24.49 22.03 -5.31
C LEU A 958 -23.16 22.79 -5.17
N ARG A 959 -23.19 23.89 -4.43
CA ARG A 959 -21.96 24.57 -4.00
C ARG A 959 -21.62 24.16 -2.58
N THR A 960 -20.41 23.63 -2.40
CA THR A 960 -19.88 23.26 -1.08
C THR A 960 -18.47 23.78 -0.90
N THR A 961 -18.02 23.89 0.35
CA THR A 961 -16.61 24.13 0.65
C THR A 961 -15.82 22.87 0.37
N ILE A 962 -14.77 22.95 -0.47
CA ILE A 962 -13.91 21.80 -0.79
C ILE A 962 -13.13 21.27 0.42
N TYR A 963 -12.97 22.06 1.41
CA TYR A 963 -12.41 21.73 2.69
C TYR A 963 -13.23 20.64 3.45
N ASN A 964 -14.55 20.69 3.37
CA ASN A 964 -15.41 19.64 3.95
C ASN A 964 -15.42 18.34 3.10
N THR A 965 -14.88 18.39 1.90
CA THR A 965 -14.82 17.22 1.00
C THR A 965 -13.47 16.51 1.03
N GLY A 966 -12.51 17.00 1.82
CA GLY A 966 -11.17 16.43 1.92
C GLY A 966 -10.17 16.91 0.85
N TYR A 967 -10.56 17.78 -0.09
CA TYR A 967 -9.66 18.30 -1.13
C TYR A 967 -8.67 19.33 -0.63
N ILE A 968 -9.05 20.15 0.35
CA ILE A 968 -8.16 21.08 1.06
C ILE A 968 -8.15 20.67 2.52
N THR A 969 -6.97 20.52 3.12
CA THR A 969 -6.85 20.30 4.56
C THR A 969 -7.35 21.51 5.33
N PRO A 970 -8.08 21.33 6.45
CA PRO A 970 -8.49 22.44 7.30
C PRO A 970 -7.28 23.19 7.86
N PHE A 971 -7.51 24.41 8.31
CA PHE A 971 -6.47 25.20 8.99
C PHE A 971 -5.84 24.38 10.12
N TYR A 972 -4.52 24.27 10.06
CA TYR A 972 -3.75 23.45 10.96
C TYR A 972 -2.43 24.15 11.28
N TYR A 973 -2.02 24.08 12.53
CA TYR A 973 -0.76 24.67 12.97
C TYR A 973 -0.02 23.74 13.93
N GLY A 974 1.29 23.91 13.97
CA GLY A 974 2.15 23.14 14.86
C GLY A 974 3.44 23.87 15.17
N LEU A 975 4.05 23.47 16.26
CA LEU A 975 5.36 23.93 16.73
C LEU A 975 6.30 22.75 16.89
N SER A 976 7.52 22.90 16.41
CA SER A 976 8.59 21.93 16.69
C SER A 976 9.83 22.65 17.23
N VAL A 977 10.49 21.99 18.18
CA VAL A 977 11.76 22.44 18.78
C VAL A 977 12.77 21.32 18.61
N ARG A 978 13.96 21.65 18.12
CA ARG A 978 15.07 20.71 18.05
C ARG A 978 16.26 21.26 18.80
N ILE A 979 16.90 20.37 19.50
CA ILE A 979 18.06 20.68 20.36
C ILE A 979 19.17 19.72 19.97
N LYS A 980 20.34 20.27 19.58
CA LYS A 980 21.57 19.55 19.25
C LYS A 980 22.63 19.84 20.32
N ILE A 981 23.03 18.83 21.12
CA ILE A 981 23.99 18.97 22.24
C ILE A 981 25.14 18.00 22.08
#